data_c724b5f375ffc791ef7e71b337ae33af
#
_entry.id   c724b5f375ffc791ef7e71b337ae33af
#
_cell.length_a   1.000
_cell.length_b   1.000
_cell.length_c   1.000
_cell.angle_alpha   90.00
_cell.angle_beta   90.00
_cell.angle_gamma   90.00
#
_symmetry.space_group_name_H-M   'P 1'
#
loop_
_entity.id
_entity.type
_entity.pdbx_description
1 polymer ?
#
loop_
_entity_poly.entity_id
_entity_poly.type
_entity_poly.pdbx_seq_one_letter_code
_entity_poly.pdbx_strand_id
1 'polypeptide(L)'
;LYHTVVNFITDFANNDEVVSWLANERFGIKFMKVDQETEDLMNEDQSNFQEFFKSEKLEILAMFEELPEGFHKQEGLKYLVRRINGQDNPKYPDAAAIAWAGFNTIEFMSKAFNGGNINDSRRLILHEKAHFLWAYTFDQELKDDWADLGDWFEDPTSASGWSTTNTTESVSAYAHLKSPNEDLAESIAFYLTNPNALLSVSVRKYEFVRDRIMHGTRYVAQIREDLTFTVYNLFPDYTYPGKVTKIELQVEGGSEEDKVVTIRASLHSDTKDPTIDGASVAYLRFASSIGTIHDLRLYPENGQAQDSVLIGTTNFSMLEKSGYWSLVSFSVTDPVGNKRYENSSTIGMKLYIENPLEDILPPAYNYDYAYEIVTDKFITGGNSGTISEDGEEMRALKFNFSHYDASPTSRGYARLIVPNDNDEEVYERDIQGPATIDSEKNMDNGFNSDKHFEMYLLLYDYLQSGYYSTTYSFVTDIAGNTGRTYHVKDTADFIISEKNKFKLFKEVRDSIYIETLYPDSLKPEIDINNISISAEPTNPQAPNGETRVNISILARDLSDFEGREAGISGVSFTLRDPLGGVHGYQSGNGTMNDPFNGNQDPENNNNWEVYNFDLLLPQGSPPGQWGMASAYVKDKAGNWEEYSFVEYVRFDIIASDIELIVPLEVE
;
A
#
# COMPACT_ATOMS: atom_id res chain seq x y z
N LEU A 1 -17.46 12.81 22.58
CA LEU A 1 -18.10 11.88 23.54
C LEU A 1 -18.26 10.49 22.94
N TYR A 2 -18.86 10.36 21.75
CA TYR A 2 -19.05 9.05 21.09
C TYR A 2 -17.74 8.38 20.76
N HIS A 3 -16.78 9.09 20.21
CA HIS A 3 -15.43 8.56 19.94
C HIS A 3 -14.81 7.96 21.21
N THR A 4 -14.90 8.67 22.33
CA THR A 4 -14.43 8.16 23.64
C THR A 4 -15.20 6.92 24.08
N VAL A 5 -16.53 6.88 23.85
CA VAL A 5 -17.37 5.71 24.19
C VAL A 5 -17.05 4.53 23.29
N VAL A 6 -16.86 4.74 21.99
CA VAL A 6 -16.48 3.69 21.05
C VAL A 6 -15.11 3.11 21.44
N ASN A 7 -14.11 3.94 21.65
CA ASN A 7 -12.78 3.49 22.09
C ASN A 7 -12.86 2.74 23.42
N PHE A 8 -13.63 3.26 24.38
CA PHE A 8 -13.84 2.59 25.67
C PHE A 8 -14.51 1.21 25.50
N ILE A 9 -15.52 1.10 24.64
CA ILE A 9 -16.20 -0.17 24.36
C ILE A 9 -15.25 -1.12 23.62
N THR A 10 -14.46 -0.64 22.68
CA THR A 10 -13.51 -1.46 21.93
C THR A 10 -12.35 -1.96 22.80
N ASP A 11 -11.87 -1.13 23.71
CA ASP A 11 -10.77 -1.49 24.62
C ASP A 11 -11.19 -2.46 25.73
N PHE A 12 -12.43 -2.32 26.24
CA PHE A 12 -12.89 -3.09 27.40
C PHE A 12 -13.90 -4.19 27.08
N ALA A 13 -14.61 -4.13 25.97
CA ALA A 13 -15.56 -5.17 25.59
C ALA A 13 -14.93 -6.17 24.62
N ASN A 14 -14.26 -7.15 25.14
CA ASN A 14 -13.77 -8.29 24.37
C ASN A 14 -14.92 -9.19 23.88
N ASN A 15 -16.01 -8.57 23.38
CA ASN A 15 -17.25 -9.22 23.05
C ASN A 15 -17.71 -8.85 21.65
N ASP A 16 -17.69 -9.82 20.76
CA ASP A 16 -18.09 -9.66 19.34
C ASP A 16 -19.57 -9.25 19.19
N GLU A 17 -20.43 -9.59 20.17
CA GLU A 17 -21.84 -9.17 20.20
C GLU A 17 -21.97 -7.66 20.40
N VAL A 18 -21.14 -7.05 21.25
CA VAL A 18 -21.14 -5.60 21.48
C VAL A 18 -20.64 -4.87 20.23
N VAL A 19 -19.59 -5.36 19.59
CA VAL A 19 -19.07 -4.82 18.32
C VAL A 19 -20.14 -4.86 17.24
N SER A 20 -20.82 -6.00 17.10
CA SER A 20 -21.90 -6.17 16.12
C SER A 20 -23.12 -5.29 16.43
N TRP A 21 -23.47 -5.15 17.70
CA TRP A 21 -24.54 -4.27 18.13
C TRP A 21 -24.23 -2.79 17.82
N LEU A 22 -23.03 -2.33 18.15
CA LEU A 22 -22.57 -0.97 17.87
C LEU A 22 -22.57 -0.67 16.36
N ALA A 23 -22.07 -1.60 15.54
CA ALA A 23 -22.07 -1.50 14.08
C ALA A 23 -23.49 -1.26 13.53
N ASN A 24 -24.46 -2.02 14.04
CA ASN A 24 -25.86 -1.91 13.62
C ASN A 24 -26.51 -0.62 14.12
N GLU A 25 -26.43 -0.34 15.43
CA GLU A 25 -27.13 0.79 16.05
C GLU A 25 -26.56 2.15 15.64
N ARG A 26 -25.22 2.26 15.65
CA ARG A 26 -24.54 3.53 15.36
C ARG A 26 -24.39 3.78 13.85
N PHE A 27 -24.04 2.76 13.10
CA PHE A 27 -23.66 2.91 11.68
C PHE A 27 -24.63 2.23 10.71
N GLY A 28 -25.61 1.50 11.19
CA GLY A 28 -26.60 0.80 10.35
C GLY A 28 -26.01 -0.30 9.48
N ILE A 29 -24.86 -0.88 9.89
CA ILE A 29 -24.12 -1.89 9.12
C ILE A 29 -24.08 -3.24 9.86
N LYS A 30 -23.94 -4.31 9.08
CA LYS A 30 -23.75 -5.67 9.56
C LYS A 30 -22.46 -6.24 8.96
N PHE A 31 -21.55 -6.70 9.80
CA PHE A 31 -20.46 -7.56 9.38
C PHE A 31 -21.02 -8.94 9.04
N MET A 32 -20.87 -9.35 7.78
CA MET A 32 -21.43 -10.60 7.31
C MET A 32 -20.62 -11.80 7.80
N LYS A 33 -21.32 -12.89 8.13
CA LYS A 33 -20.71 -14.17 8.44
C LYS A 33 -20.52 -14.98 7.17
N VAL A 34 -19.68 -16.01 7.26
CA VAL A 34 -19.49 -16.96 6.14
C VAL A 34 -20.61 -18.00 6.22
N ASP A 35 -21.71 -17.72 5.56
CA ASP A 35 -22.90 -18.58 5.54
C ASP A 35 -23.69 -18.38 4.22
N GLN A 36 -24.83 -19.07 4.11
CA GLN A 36 -25.69 -19.00 2.95
C GLN A 36 -26.22 -17.58 2.67
N GLU A 37 -26.39 -16.74 3.72
CA GLU A 37 -26.83 -15.34 3.54
C GLU A 37 -25.79 -14.54 2.74
N THR A 38 -24.50 -14.74 3.01
CA THR A 38 -23.41 -14.11 2.26
C THR A 38 -23.32 -14.62 0.83
N GLU A 39 -23.47 -15.92 0.62
CA GLU A 39 -23.53 -16.52 -0.72
C GLU A 39 -24.68 -15.94 -1.55
N ASP A 40 -25.87 -15.89 -0.99
CA ASP A 40 -27.05 -15.35 -1.65
C ASP A 40 -26.89 -13.84 -1.93
N LEU A 41 -26.29 -13.08 -0.98
CA LEU A 41 -26.06 -11.66 -1.12
C LEU A 41 -25.09 -11.34 -2.24
N MET A 42 -23.94 -12.03 -2.28
CA MET A 42 -22.87 -11.75 -3.22
C MET A 42 -23.01 -12.50 -4.54
N ASN A 43 -23.90 -13.49 -4.60
CA ASN A 43 -24.06 -14.42 -5.71
C ASN A 43 -22.72 -15.11 -6.07
N GLU A 44 -21.96 -15.44 -5.05
CA GLU A 44 -20.68 -16.15 -5.12
C GLU A 44 -20.64 -17.20 -4.01
N ASP A 45 -19.87 -18.28 -4.22
CA ASP A 45 -19.67 -19.32 -3.22
C ASP A 45 -19.09 -18.75 -1.92
N GLN A 46 -19.65 -19.17 -0.78
CA GLN A 46 -19.25 -18.68 0.53
C GLN A 46 -17.77 -18.95 0.86
N SER A 47 -17.13 -19.93 0.23
CA SER A 47 -15.69 -20.21 0.40
C SER A 47 -14.77 -19.10 -0.15
N ASN A 48 -15.31 -18.16 -0.91
CA ASN A 48 -14.58 -16.98 -1.35
C ASN A 48 -14.47 -15.89 -0.25
N PHE A 49 -15.16 -16.09 0.88
CA PHE A 49 -15.25 -15.10 1.95
C PHE A 49 -14.73 -15.67 3.28
N GLN A 50 -14.39 -14.76 4.18
CA GLN A 50 -14.05 -15.07 5.56
C GLN A 50 -14.76 -14.10 6.50
N GLU A 51 -14.79 -14.41 7.78
CA GLU A 51 -15.20 -13.44 8.79
C GLU A 51 -14.11 -12.38 8.97
N PHE A 52 -14.52 -11.14 9.27
CA PHE A 52 -13.58 -10.10 9.63
C PHE A 52 -12.84 -10.49 10.91
N PHE A 53 -11.53 -10.25 10.94
CA PHE A 53 -10.80 -10.31 12.19
C PHE A 53 -11.31 -9.23 13.13
N LYS A 54 -11.16 -9.46 14.43
CA LYS A 54 -11.60 -8.49 15.43
C LYS A 54 -10.92 -7.14 15.26
N SER A 55 -9.62 -7.12 15.04
CA SER A 55 -8.85 -5.90 14.74
C SER A 55 -9.41 -5.14 13.55
N GLU A 56 -9.75 -5.82 12.44
CA GLU A 56 -10.35 -5.21 11.27
C GLU A 56 -11.72 -4.57 11.57
N LYS A 57 -12.57 -5.26 12.36
CA LYS A 57 -13.87 -4.71 12.80
C LYS A 57 -13.69 -3.44 13.62
N LEU A 58 -12.75 -3.44 14.58
CA LEU A 58 -12.47 -2.29 15.42
C LEU A 58 -11.91 -1.12 14.63
N GLU A 59 -11.01 -1.38 13.70
CA GLU A 59 -10.45 -0.39 12.79
C GLU A 59 -11.55 0.28 11.93
N ILE A 60 -12.43 -0.53 11.33
CA ILE A 60 -13.56 -0.01 10.54
C ILE A 60 -14.49 0.84 11.41
N LEU A 61 -14.84 0.39 12.61
CA LEU A 61 -15.73 1.15 13.50
C LEU A 61 -15.10 2.46 13.96
N ALA A 62 -13.80 2.45 14.30
CA ALA A 62 -13.08 3.66 14.66
C ALA A 62 -13.07 4.67 13.49
N MET A 63 -12.82 4.19 12.27
CA MET A 63 -12.87 5.03 11.08
C MET A 63 -14.26 5.59 10.80
N PHE A 64 -15.30 4.77 10.96
CA PHE A 64 -16.67 5.25 10.78
C PHE A 64 -17.05 6.32 11.80
N GLU A 65 -16.61 6.17 13.06
CA GLU A 65 -16.85 7.18 14.10
C GLU A 65 -16.13 8.50 13.84
N GLU A 66 -14.97 8.48 13.19
CA GLU A 66 -14.23 9.68 12.81
C GLU A 66 -14.83 10.41 11.61
N LEU A 67 -15.76 9.78 10.88
CA LEU A 67 -16.40 10.42 9.74
C LEU A 67 -17.35 11.53 10.20
N PRO A 68 -17.64 12.51 9.32
CA PRO A 68 -18.67 13.51 9.58
C PRO A 68 -20.02 12.85 9.89
N GLU A 69 -20.78 13.47 10.77
CA GLU A 69 -22.22 13.21 10.86
C GLU A 69 -22.84 13.22 9.45
N GLY A 70 -23.79 12.43 9.15
CA GLY A 70 -24.28 12.25 7.79
C GLY A 70 -23.53 11.23 6.94
N PHE A 71 -22.30 10.87 7.35
CA PHE A 71 -21.59 9.71 6.79
C PHE A 71 -21.64 8.49 7.72
N HIS A 72 -22.14 8.62 8.93
CA HIS A 72 -22.26 7.51 9.88
C HIS A 72 -23.24 6.46 9.35
N LYS A 73 -24.52 6.84 9.16
CA LYS A 73 -25.52 5.98 8.52
C LYS A 73 -25.73 6.42 7.09
N GLN A 74 -25.46 5.54 6.16
CA GLN A 74 -25.52 5.82 4.72
C GLN A 74 -26.69 5.09 4.09
N GLU A 75 -27.58 5.80 3.40
CA GLU A 75 -28.63 5.16 2.63
C GLU A 75 -28.04 4.16 1.64
N GLY A 76 -28.61 2.97 1.56
CA GLY A 76 -28.16 1.90 0.68
C GLY A 76 -26.99 1.08 1.21
N LEU A 77 -26.21 1.51 2.18
CA LEU A 77 -25.14 0.70 2.78
C LEU A 77 -25.69 -0.08 4.00
N LYS A 78 -25.58 -1.41 3.94
CA LYS A 78 -26.08 -2.30 5.00
C LYS A 78 -25.10 -3.39 5.41
N TYR A 79 -24.27 -3.84 4.48
CA TYR A 79 -23.46 -5.03 4.69
C TYR A 79 -22.00 -4.76 4.41
N LEU A 80 -21.13 -5.34 5.25
CA LEU A 80 -19.70 -5.40 5.03
C LEU A 80 -19.31 -6.85 4.87
N VAL A 81 -18.58 -7.17 3.81
CA VAL A 81 -18.14 -8.52 3.46
C VAL A 81 -16.62 -8.53 3.34
N ARG A 82 -16.00 -9.59 3.83
CA ARG A 82 -14.55 -9.78 3.80
C ARG A 82 -14.20 -10.95 2.88
N ARG A 83 -13.50 -10.66 1.80
CA ARG A 83 -12.96 -11.70 0.91
C ARG A 83 -11.86 -12.46 1.64
N ILE A 84 -11.76 -13.76 1.39
CA ILE A 84 -10.76 -14.61 2.02
C ILE A 84 -9.33 -14.09 1.77
N ASN A 85 -8.46 -14.20 2.76
CA ASN A 85 -7.09 -13.72 2.67
C ASN A 85 -6.34 -14.30 1.46
N GLY A 86 -5.57 -13.43 0.80
CA GLY A 86 -4.79 -13.78 -0.37
C GLY A 86 -5.58 -13.88 -1.67
N GLN A 87 -6.91 -13.69 -1.66
CA GLN A 87 -7.70 -13.58 -2.88
C GLN A 87 -7.98 -12.12 -3.23
N ASP A 88 -7.82 -11.82 -4.51
CA ASP A 88 -8.33 -10.60 -5.11
C ASP A 88 -9.75 -10.83 -5.64
N ASN A 89 -10.52 -9.75 -5.79
CA ASN A 89 -11.80 -9.85 -6.48
C ASN A 89 -11.55 -10.20 -7.95
N PRO A 90 -12.21 -11.25 -8.51
CA PRO A 90 -11.92 -11.71 -9.87
C PRO A 90 -12.26 -10.70 -10.97
N LYS A 91 -13.17 -9.76 -10.69
CA LYS A 91 -13.55 -8.70 -11.63
C LYS A 91 -12.65 -7.47 -11.48
N TYR A 92 -12.20 -7.17 -10.27
CA TYR A 92 -11.39 -6.01 -9.93
C TYR A 92 -10.16 -6.44 -9.11
N PRO A 93 -9.17 -7.08 -9.72
CA PRO A 93 -8.05 -7.71 -9.00
C PRO A 93 -7.13 -6.71 -8.28
N ASP A 94 -7.15 -5.45 -8.67
CA ASP A 94 -6.31 -4.41 -8.06
C ASP A 94 -7.01 -3.66 -6.92
N ALA A 95 -8.32 -3.87 -6.72
CA ALA A 95 -9.10 -3.16 -5.71
C ALA A 95 -8.75 -3.64 -4.30
N ALA A 96 -8.65 -2.70 -3.35
CA ALA A 96 -8.54 -2.98 -1.93
C ALA A 96 -9.92 -3.08 -1.25
N ALA A 97 -10.90 -2.30 -1.73
CA ALA A 97 -12.31 -2.44 -1.40
C ALA A 97 -13.17 -2.16 -2.64
N ILE A 98 -14.44 -2.54 -2.60
CA ILE A 98 -15.39 -2.31 -3.70
C ILE A 98 -16.78 -2.02 -3.13
N ALA A 99 -17.35 -0.89 -3.51
CA ALA A 99 -18.75 -0.60 -3.24
C ALA A 99 -19.68 -1.31 -4.24
N TRP A 100 -20.45 -2.24 -3.74
CA TRP A 100 -21.51 -2.93 -4.48
C TRP A 100 -22.86 -2.30 -4.15
N ALA A 101 -23.13 -1.10 -4.71
CA ALA A 101 -24.34 -0.36 -4.39
C ALA A 101 -25.62 -1.19 -4.64
N GLY A 102 -25.68 -1.96 -5.74
CA GLY A 102 -26.79 -2.85 -6.04
C GLY A 102 -27.01 -3.98 -5.04
N PHE A 103 -26.03 -4.31 -4.23
CA PHE A 103 -26.08 -5.32 -3.17
C PHE A 103 -26.05 -4.71 -1.76
N ASN A 104 -26.08 -3.38 -1.66
CA ASN A 104 -25.99 -2.65 -0.40
C ASN A 104 -24.74 -2.99 0.45
N THR A 105 -23.62 -3.28 -0.21
CA THR A 105 -22.45 -3.93 0.39
C THR A 105 -21.16 -3.21 0.02
N ILE A 106 -20.22 -3.12 0.98
CA ILE A 106 -18.79 -2.90 0.70
C ILE A 106 -18.07 -4.23 0.93
N GLU A 107 -17.33 -4.66 -0.07
CA GLU A 107 -16.45 -5.82 0.00
C GLU A 107 -15.02 -5.38 0.22
N PHE A 108 -14.34 -5.97 1.21
CA PHE A 108 -12.95 -5.68 1.56
C PHE A 108 -12.03 -6.84 1.21
N MET A 109 -10.91 -6.55 0.57
CA MET A 109 -9.81 -7.47 0.35
C MET A 109 -8.71 -7.29 1.41
N SER A 110 -7.75 -8.22 1.51
CA SER A 110 -6.62 -8.14 2.44
C SER A 110 -5.84 -6.83 2.32
N LYS A 111 -5.75 -6.29 1.12
CA LYS A 111 -5.05 -5.02 0.81
C LYS A 111 -5.59 -3.82 1.59
N ALA A 112 -6.86 -3.84 1.98
CA ALA A 112 -7.47 -2.76 2.74
C ALA A 112 -6.85 -2.59 4.14
N PHE A 113 -6.30 -3.67 4.70
CA PHE A 113 -5.79 -3.71 6.08
C PHE A 113 -4.27 -3.87 6.18
N ASN A 114 -3.60 -4.24 5.08
CA ASN A 114 -2.15 -4.51 5.06
C ASN A 114 -1.30 -3.29 4.69
N GLY A 115 -1.89 -2.12 4.53
CA GLY A 115 -1.22 -0.93 3.98
C GLY A 115 -0.32 -0.17 4.95
N GLY A 116 -0.35 -0.44 6.25
CA GLY A 116 0.49 0.22 7.25
C GLY A 116 0.23 1.72 7.45
N ASN A 117 -0.74 2.31 6.72
CA ASN A 117 -1.10 3.72 6.83
C ASN A 117 -2.61 3.88 7.05
N ILE A 118 -2.99 4.23 8.26
CA ILE A 118 -4.39 4.45 8.66
C ILE A 118 -5.12 5.49 7.79
N ASN A 119 -4.38 6.48 7.26
CA ASN A 119 -4.97 7.50 6.38
C ASN A 119 -5.39 6.93 5.02
N ASP A 120 -4.67 5.94 4.50
CA ASP A 120 -5.04 5.28 3.24
C ASP A 120 -6.30 4.43 3.43
N SER A 121 -6.42 3.73 4.55
CA SER A 121 -7.62 2.97 4.90
C SER A 121 -8.83 3.89 5.11
N ARG A 122 -8.64 5.04 5.78
CA ARG A 122 -9.70 6.06 5.93
C ARG A 122 -10.16 6.58 4.58
N ARG A 123 -9.21 6.99 3.73
CA ARG A 123 -9.53 7.50 2.39
C ARG A 123 -10.29 6.44 1.58
N LEU A 124 -9.86 5.19 1.64
CA LEU A 124 -10.53 4.08 0.98
C LEU A 124 -11.98 3.92 1.46
N ILE A 125 -12.22 3.87 2.75
CA ILE A 125 -13.57 3.73 3.32
C ILE A 125 -14.47 4.90 2.92
N LEU A 126 -13.96 6.12 2.98
CA LEU A 126 -14.70 7.32 2.54
C LEU A 126 -15.05 7.27 1.06
N HIS A 127 -14.11 6.88 0.23
CA HIS A 127 -14.30 6.70 -1.20
C HIS A 127 -15.44 5.70 -1.47
N GLU A 128 -15.39 4.52 -0.87
CA GLU A 128 -16.41 3.50 -1.06
C GLU A 128 -17.79 3.95 -0.53
N LYS A 129 -17.83 4.68 0.59
CA LYS A 129 -19.09 5.25 1.10
C LYS A 129 -19.65 6.33 0.19
N ALA A 130 -18.82 7.14 -0.46
CA ALA A 130 -19.25 8.17 -1.40
C ALA A 130 -19.99 7.58 -2.63
N HIS A 131 -19.68 6.37 -3.04
CA HIS A 131 -20.45 5.69 -4.09
C HIS A 131 -21.92 5.44 -3.69
N PHE A 132 -22.20 5.25 -2.41
CA PHE A 132 -23.59 5.15 -1.93
C PHE A 132 -24.29 6.50 -1.92
N LEU A 133 -23.58 7.61 -1.61
CA LEU A 133 -24.13 8.96 -1.80
C LEU A 133 -24.51 9.19 -3.26
N TRP A 134 -23.61 8.86 -4.18
CA TRP A 134 -23.88 8.96 -5.62
C TRP A 134 -25.09 8.12 -6.04
N ALA A 135 -25.21 6.89 -5.54
CA ALA A 135 -26.26 5.97 -5.96
C ALA A 135 -27.65 6.31 -5.40
N TYR A 136 -27.72 6.77 -4.15
CA TYR A 136 -28.96 6.85 -3.40
C TYR A 136 -29.35 8.26 -2.92
N THR A 137 -28.38 9.14 -2.69
CA THR A 137 -28.61 10.43 -2.07
C THR A 137 -28.62 11.59 -3.07
N PHE A 138 -27.64 11.59 -3.98
CA PHE A 138 -27.49 12.69 -4.94
C PHE A 138 -28.53 12.60 -6.04
N ASP A 139 -29.21 13.70 -6.31
CA ASP A 139 -30.11 13.84 -7.44
C ASP A 139 -29.36 13.95 -8.78
N GLN A 140 -30.10 13.96 -9.87
CA GLN A 140 -29.51 14.02 -11.20
C GLN A 140 -28.90 15.38 -11.50
N GLU A 141 -29.45 16.46 -10.99
CA GLU A 141 -28.94 17.82 -11.19
C GLU A 141 -27.53 17.98 -10.58
N LEU A 142 -27.33 17.50 -9.34
CA LEU A 142 -26.01 17.53 -8.70
C LEU A 142 -24.99 16.67 -9.47
N LYS A 143 -25.41 15.51 -9.99
CA LYS A 143 -24.52 14.64 -10.79
C LYS A 143 -24.13 15.28 -12.12
N ASP A 144 -25.07 15.93 -12.78
CA ASP A 144 -24.85 16.63 -14.04
C ASP A 144 -23.94 17.85 -13.81
N ASP A 145 -24.21 18.66 -12.79
CA ASP A 145 -23.36 19.80 -12.40
C ASP A 145 -21.91 19.36 -12.08
N TRP A 146 -21.73 18.20 -11.42
CA TRP A 146 -20.41 17.66 -11.16
C TRP A 146 -19.72 17.20 -12.45
N ALA A 147 -20.44 16.52 -13.31
CA ALA A 147 -19.90 16.07 -14.59
C ALA A 147 -19.49 17.27 -15.47
N ASP A 148 -20.31 18.31 -15.53
CA ASP A 148 -20.01 19.54 -16.25
C ASP A 148 -18.79 20.26 -15.65
N LEU A 149 -18.68 20.30 -14.31
CA LEU A 149 -17.55 20.91 -13.61
C LEU A 149 -16.20 20.22 -13.94
N GLY A 150 -16.23 18.92 -14.15
CA GLY A 150 -15.06 18.11 -14.51
C GLY A 150 -14.87 17.92 -16.03
N ASP A 151 -15.65 18.61 -16.87
CA ASP A 151 -15.66 18.46 -18.33
C ASP A 151 -15.83 17.00 -18.77
N TRP A 152 -16.64 16.23 -18.02
CA TRP A 152 -16.94 14.84 -18.30
C TRP A 152 -18.02 14.71 -19.38
N PHE A 153 -17.85 13.75 -20.29
CA PHE A 153 -18.83 13.40 -21.30
C PHE A 153 -18.91 11.89 -21.50
N GLU A 154 -20.09 11.43 -21.93
CA GLU A 154 -20.28 10.02 -22.27
C GLU A 154 -19.42 9.64 -23.48
N ASP A 155 -18.62 8.60 -23.32
CA ASP A 155 -17.74 8.05 -24.35
C ASP A 155 -17.88 6.53 -24.43
N PRO A 156 -18.71 6.02 -25.35
CA PRO A 156 -18.91 4.58 -25.51
C PRO A 156 -17.63 3.81 -25.91
N THR A 157 -16.58 4.51 -26.31
CA THR A 157 -15.30 3.89 -26.67
C THR A 157 -14.37 3.71 -25.46
N SER A 158 -14.65 4.41 -24.37
CA SER A 158 -13.95 4.27 -23.10
C SER A 158 -14.42 3.03 -22.34
N ALA A 159 -13.50 2.39 -21.62
CA ALA A 159 -13.82 1.22 -20.79
C ALA A 159 -14.81 1.53 -19.65
N SER A 160 -14.84 2.78 -19.19
CA SER A 160 -15.76 3.27 -18.15
C SER A 160 -17.08 3.82 -18.73
N GLY A 161 -17.17 4.02 -20.04
CA GLY A 161 -18.25 4.73 -20.70
C GLY A 161 -18.15 6.27 -20.59
N TRP A 162 -17.10 6.78 -20.00
CA TRP A 162 -16.87 8.20 -19.76
C TRP A 162 -15.45 8.63 -20.15
N SER A 163 -15.33 9.89 -20.58
CA SER A 163 -14.03 10.56 -20.83
C SER A 163 -14.13 12.01 -20.39
N THR A 164 -12.97 12.65 -20.11
CA THR A 164 -12.91 14.07 -19.77
C THR A 164 -11.85 14.79 -20.59
N THR A 165 -12.09 16.05 -20.91
CA THR A 165 -11.10 16.96 -21.48
C THR A 165 -10.27 17.66 -20.40
N ASN A 166 -10.73 17.64 -19.14
CA ASN A 166 -10.00 18.22 -18.01
C ASN A 166 -8.94 17.24 -17.50
N THR A 167 -7.68 17.52 -17.82
CA THR A 167 -6.55 16.65 -17.47
C THR A 167 -5.75 17.14 -16.26
N THR A 168 -6.15 18.26 -15.65
CA THR A 168 -5.35 18.95 -14.62
C THR A 168 -6.03 19.09 -13.27
N GLU A 169 -7.35 18.97 -13.21
CA GLU A 169 -8.13 19.21 -11.99
C GLU A 169 -8.63 17.92 -11.33
N SER A 170 -7.88 16.84 -11.41
CA SER A 170 -8.21 15.59 -10.71
C SER A 170 -7.26 15.37 -9.54
N VAL A 171 -7.82 15.14 -8.37
CA VAL A 171 -7.06 15.03 -7.10
C VAL A 171 -6.25 13.73 -7.01
N SER A 172 -6.57 12.74 -7.82
CA SER A 172 -5.82 11.49 -7.94
C SER A 172 -5.86 10.96 -9.36
N ALA A 173 -4.99 9.99 -9.66
CA ALA A 173 -5.05 9.22 -10.92
C ALA A 173 -6.37 8.53 -11.11
N TYR A 174 -6.87 7.98 -10.03
CA TYR A 174 -8.07 7.17 -10.02
C TYR A 174 -9.29 8.05 -10.40
N ALA A 175 -9.37 9.25 -9.83
CA ALA A 175 -10.37 10.26 -10.19
C ALA A 175 -10.37 10.57 -11.69
N HIS A 176 -9.19 10.75 -12.28
CA HIS A 176 -9.06 11.12 -13.70
C HIS A 176 -9.41 10.01 -14.69
N LEU A 177 -9.17 8.74 -14.33
CA LEU A 177 -9.18 7.63 -15.29
C LEU A 177 -10.53 6.95 -15.45
N LYS A 178 -11.51 7.20 -14.59
CA LYS A 178 -12.68 6.33 -14.49
C LYS A 178 -14.00 7.00 -14.96
N SER A 179 -14.56 7.86 -14.14
CA SER A 179 -15.89 8.42 -14.37
C SER A 179 -16.14 9.61 -13.43
N PRO A 180 -17.18 10.41 -13.69
CA PRO A 180 -17.57 11.48 -12.75
C PRO A 180 -17.92 10.97 -11.35
N ASN A 181 -18.43 9.73 -11.21
CA ASN A 181 -18.68 9.12 -9.91
C ASN A 181 -17.38 8.86 -9.13
N GLU A 182 -16.36 8.32 -9.78
CA GLU A 182 -15.06 8.09 -9.17
C GLU A 182 -14.34 9.39 -8.82
N ASP A 183 -14.45 10.39 -9.69
CA ASP A 183 -13.90 11.72 -9.46
C ASP A 183 -14.55 12.41 -8.25
N LEU A 184 -15.87 12.29 -8.09
CA LEU A 184 -16.57 12.81 -6.92
C LEU A 184 -16.22 12.03 -5.64
N ALA A 185 -16.16 10.71 -5.72
CA ALA A 185 -15.82 9.86 -4.58
C ALA A 185 -14.41 10.17 -4.04
N GLU A 186 -13.43 10.30 -4.92
CA GLU A 186 -12.08 10.74 -4.56
C GLU A 186 -12.08 12.17 -4.01
N SER A 187 -12.82 13.09 -4.65
CA SER A 187 -12.88 14.49 -4.19
C SER A 187 -13.50 14.62 -2.79
N ILE A 188 -14.54 13.87 -2.48
CA ILE A 188 -15.12 13.81 -1.11
C ILE A 188 -14.11 13.21 -0.13
N ALA A 189 -13.46 12.10 -0.50
CA ALA A 189 -12.47 11.46 0.35
C ALA A 189 -11.30 12.42 0.66
N PHE A 190 -10.79 13.13 -0.33
CA PHE A 190 -9.73 14.13 -0.15
C PHE A 190 -10.20 15.38 0.60
N TYR A 191 -11.43 15.84 0.37
CA TYR A 191 -11.98 16.95 1.14
C TYR A 191 -11.94 16.69 2.65
N LEU A 192 -12.19 15.45 3.05
CA LEU A 192 -12.22 15.04 4.45
C LEU A 192 -10.83 14.69 5.01
N THR A 193 -9.97 14.04 4.21
CA THR A 193 -8.66 13.58 4.69
C THR A 193 -7.53 14.55 4.35
N ASN A 194 -7.65 15.27 3.23
CA ASN A 194 -6.62 16.19 2.74
C ASN A 194 -7.24 17.35 1.92
N PRO A 195 -8.03 18.24 2.56
CA PRO A 195 -8.76 19.29 1.87
C PRO A 195 -7.85 20.23 1.10
N ASN A 196 -6.63 20.47 1.57
CA ASN A 196 -5.69 21.36 0.91
C ASN A 196 -5.16 20.77 -0.40
N ALA A 197 -4.99 19.46 -0.50
CA ALA A 197 -4.63 18.82 -1.76
C ALA A 197 -5.74 19.00 -2.81
N LEU A 198 -7.01 18.81 -2.44
CA LEU A 198 -8.13 19.06 -3.35
C LEU A 198 -8.19 20.54 -3.75
N LEU A 199 -8.03 21.45 -2.78
CA LEU A 199 -8.03 22.89 -3.04
C LEU A 199 -6.89 23.33 -3.98
N SER A 200 -5.70 22.76 -3.83
CA SER A 200 -4.53 23.08 -4.67
C SER A 200 -4.68 22.60 -6.12
N VAL A 201 -5.47 21.53 -6.32
CA VAL A 201 -5.72 20.99 -7.66
C VAL A 201 -6.90 21.66 -8.33
N SER A 202 -8.00 21.84 -7.62
CA SER A 202 -9.21 22.49 -8.15
C SER A 202 -9.99 23.20 -7.07
N VAL A 203 -9.89 24.52 -7.07
CA VAL A 203 -10.69 25.39 -6.20
C VAL A 203 -12.19 25.13 -6.43
N ARG A 204 -12.62 24.98 -7.69
CA ARG A 204 -14.02 24.77 -8.06
C ARG A 204 -14.58 23.46 -7.49
N LYS A 205 -13.84 22.36 -7.59
CA LYS A 205 -14.22 21.06 -7.01
C LYS A 205 -14.24 21.11 -5.48
N TYR A 206 -13.25 21.76 -4.88
CA TYR A 206 -13.24 21.96 -3.43
C TYR A 206 -14.46 22.73 -2.95
N GLU A 207 -14.81 23.86 -3.61
CA GLU A 207 -15.97 24.67 -3.29
C GLU A 207 -17.28 23.90 -3.50
N PHE A 208 -17.38 23.14 -4.58
CA PHE A 208 -18.54 22.31 -4.84
C PHE A 208 -18.78 21.29 -3.72
N VAL A 209 -17.75 20.55 -3.32
CA VAL A 209 -17.86 19.57 -2.21
C VAL A 209 -18.18 20.28 -0.91
N ARG A 210 -17.47 21.40 -0.61
CA ARG A 210 -17.71 22.20 0.60
C ARG A 210 -19.15 22.68 0.69
N ASP A 211 -19.67 23.27 -0.37
CA ASP A 211 -20.92 24.03 -0.33
C ASP A 211 -22.14 23.16 -0.63
N ARG A 212 -22.03 22.24 -1.62
CA ARG A 212 -23.15 21.43 -2.11
C ARG A 212 -23.31 20.09 -1.38
N ILE A 213 -22.25 19.57 -0.78
CA ILE A 213 -22.26 18.24 -0.14
C ILE A 213 -22.04 18.37 1.38
N MET A 214 -21.02 19.11 1.79
CA MET A 214 -20.58 19.19 3.17
C MET A 214 -21.13 20.38 3.95
N HIS A 215 -21.89 21.27 3.29
CA HIS A 215 -22.54 22.44 3.89
C HIS A 215 -21.63 23.31 4.75
N GLY A 216 -20.38 23.48 4.30
CA GLY A 216 -19.36 24.24 5.00
C GLY A 216 -18.68 23.48 6.15
N THR A 217 -19.06 22.25 6.44
CA THR A 217 -18.40 21.45 7.47
C THR A 217 -16.98 21.08 7.01
N ARG A 218 -16.00 21.34 7.84
CA ARG A 218 -14.59 21.01 7.61
C ARG A 218 -14.04 20.20 8.76
N TYR A 219 -13.22 19.23 8.40
CA TYR A 219 -12.38 18.50 9.34
C TYR A 219 -10.93 18.89 9.11
N VAL A 220 -10.24 19.24 10.17
CA VAL A 220 -8.82 19.63 10.11
C VAL A 220 -8.04 18.66 10.98
N ALA A 221 -7.02 18.05 10.40
CA ALA A 221 -6.07 17.26 11.16
C ALA A 221 -5.27 18.19 12.07
N GLN A 222 -5.29 17.92 13.36
CA GLN A 222 -4.47 18.59 14.34
C GLN A 222 -3.43 17.61 14.86
N ILE A 223 -2.17 17.97 14.74
CA ILE A 223 -1.06 17.18 15.30
C ILE A 223 -0.69 17.77 16.66
N ARG A 224 -0.29 16.91 17.57
CA ARG A 224 0.21 17.29 18.88
C ARG A 224 1.30 18.38 18.74
N GLU A 225 1.14 19.51 19.45
CA GLU A 225 1.91 20.74 19.22
C GLU A 225 3.41 20.54 19.34
N ASP A 226 3.86 19.74 20.29
CA ASP A 226 5.28 19.43 20.52
C ASP A 226 5.91 18.56 19.41
N LEU A 227 5.10 17.96 18.55
CA LEU A 227 5.54 17.20 17.37
C LEU A 227 5.42 17.99 16.06
N THR A 228 5.25 19.29 16.14
CA THR A 228 5.15 20.17 14.97
C THR A 228 6.37 21.05 14.80
N PHE A 229 6.59 21.48 13.56
CA PHE A 229 7.63 22.45 13.19
C PHE A 229 7.16 23.32 12.02
N THR A 230 7.82 24.43 11.78
CA THR A 230 7.42 25.35 10.72
C THR A 230 8.42 25.34 9.57
N VAL A 231 7.92 25.20 8.36
CA VAL A 231 8.68 25.37 7.12
C VAL A 231 8.41 26.75 6.55
N TYR A 232 9.47 27.50 6.26
CA TYR A 232 9.41 28.83 5.66
C TYR A 232 9.81 28.73 4.20
N ASN A 233 8.84 28.95 3.31
CA ASN A 233 9.07 28.98 1.88
C ASN A 233 8.19 30.06 1.24
N LEU A 234 8.80 31.05 0.59
CA LEU A 234 8.07 32.14 -0.05
C LEU A 234 7.56 31.80 -1.45
N PHE A 235 8.12 30.75 -2.07
CA PHE A 235 7.74 30.30 -3.40
C PHE A 235 7.46 28.81 -3.39
N PRO A 236 6.35 28.38 -2.75
CA PRO A 236 5.97 26.96 -2.75
C PRO A 236 5.67 26.49 -4.17
N ASP A 237 6.04 25.27 -4.46
CA ASP A 237 5.71 24.61 -5.71
C ASP A 237 4.42 23.79 -5.55
N TYR A 238 3.33 24.33 -6.05
CA TYR A 238 2.03 23.65 -6.13
C TYR A 238 1.69 23.27 -7.58
N THR A 239 2.66 23.39 -8.46
CA THR A 239 2.48 23.14 -9.89
C THR A 239 2.76 21.67 -10.18
N TYR A 240 1.82 21.00 -10.80
CA TYR A 240 2.04 19.66 -11.28
C TYR A 240 3.04 19.63 -12.44
N PRO A 241 3.86 18.57 -12.56
CA PRO A 241 4.69 18.38 -13.74
C PRO A 241 3.89 18.52 -15.03
N GLY A 242 4.52 19.01 -16.07
CA GLY A 242 3.88 19.21 -17.37
C GLY A 242 3.29 17.91 -17.91
N LYS A 243 2.21 18.02 -18.70
CA LYS A 243 1.60 16.89 -19.40
C LYS A 243 2.60 16.26 -20.38
N VAL A 244 2.58 14.93 -20.49
CA VAL A 244 3.38 14.22 -21.52
C VAL A 244 2.86 14.59 -22.92
N THR A 245 3.74 15.14 -23.75
CA THR A 245 3.43 15.58 -25.11
C THR A 245 4.02 14.67 -26.18
N LYS A 246 5.14 14.01 -25.88
CA LYS A 246 5.83 13.13 -26.81
C LYS A 246 6.48 11.97 -26.08
N ILE A 247 6.40 10.79 -26.66
CA ILE A 247 7.14 9.60 -26.22
C ILE A 247 7.92 9.06 -27.40
N GLU A 248 9.20 8.85 -27.21
CA GLU A 248 10.10 8.21 -28.17
C GLU A 248 10.48 6.85 -27.60
N LEU A 249 10.34 5.82 -28.41
CA LEU A 249 10.59 4.44 -28.07
C LEU A 249 11.66 3.86 -28.97
N GLN A 250 12.67 3.23 -28.38
CA GLN A 250 13.70 2.48 -29.08
C GLN A 250 13.80 1.09 -28.50
N VAL A 251 13.85 0.07 -29.35
CA VAL A 251 14.04 -1.34 -28.98
C VAL A 251 15.24 -1.86 -29.72
N GLU A 252 16.23 -2.35 -29.00
CA GLU A 252 17.45 -2.96 -29.54
C GLU A 252 17.53 -4.42 -29.08
N GLY A 253 18.21 -5.25 -29.87
CA GLY A 253 18.40 -6.68 -29.63
C GLY A 253 17.80 -7.54 -30.74
N GLY A 254 18.48 -8.65 -31.05
CA GLY A 254 18.04 -9.64 -32.04
C GLY A 254 16.90 -10.50 -31.57
N SER A 255 16.33 -11.34 -32.44
CA SER A 255 15.17 -12.20 -32.07
C SER A 255 15.48 -13.21 -30.97
N GLU A 256 16.72 -13.66 -30.84
CA GLU A 256 17.15 -14.61 -29.79
C GLU A 256 18.07 -13.96 -28.74
N GLU A 257 17.90 -12.67 -28.53
CA GLU A 257 18.66 -11.87 -27.55
C GLU A 257 17.68 -11.13 -26.62
N ASP A 258 18.18 -10.77 -25.46
CA ASP A 258 17.45 -9.84 -24.57
C ASP A 258 17.26 -8.51 -25.30
N LYS A 259 16.11 -7.87 -25.05
CA LYS A 259 15.81 -6.58 -25.66
C LYS A 259 16.12 -5.46 -24.68
N VAL A 260 16.83 -4.47 -25.18
CA VAL A 260 17.04 -3.20 -24.48
C VAL A 260 15.99 -2.21 -24.97
N VAL A 261 15.12 -1.79 -24.07
CA VAL A 261 14.05 -0.83 -24.37
C VAL A 261 14.40 0.50 -23.74
N THR A 262 14.57 1.53 -24.58
CA THR A 262 14.80 2.91 -24.15
C THR A 262 13.55 3.73 -24.42
N ILE A 263 13.06 4.44 -23.42
CA ILE A 263 11.93 5.35 -23.52
C ILE A 263 12.39 6.75 -23.12
N ARG A 264 12.01 7.73 -23.95
CA ARG A 264 12.24 9.15 -23.72
C ARG A 264 10.89 9.86 -23.77
N ALA A 265 10.50 10.50 -22.67
CA ALA A 265 9.25 11.24 -22.54
C ALA A 265 9.52 12.73 -22.45
N SER A 266 8.79 13.54 -23.26
CA SER A 266 8.85 15.00 -23.22
C SER A 266 7.58 15.52 -22.58
N LEU A 267 7.74 16.44 -21.62
CA LEU A 267 6.65 17.11 -20.92
C LEU A 267 6.35 18.45 -21.59
N HIS A 268 5.11 18.87 -21.50
CA HIS A 268 4.71 20.23 -21.85
C HIS A 268 5.27 21.19 -20.81
N SER A 269 5.78 22.32 -21.27
CA SER A 269 6.22 23.40 -20.39
C SER A 269 5.60 24.70 -20.87
N ASP A 270 4.68 25.24 -20.09
CA ASP A 270 4.05 26.53 -20.38
C ASP A 270 5.02 27.70 -20.19
N THR A 271 5.96 27.54 -19.26
CA THR A 271 6.93 28.57 -18.90
C THR A 271 8.22 28.46 -19.71
N LYS A 272 8.45 27.33 -20.39
CA LYS A 272 9.75 26.93 -20.99
C LYS A 272 10.89 26.88 -19.97
N ASP A 273 10.55 26.85 -18.71
CA ASP A 273 11.49 26.71 -17.60
C ASP A 273 11.30 25.33 -16.96
N PRO A 274 12.19 24.36 -17.24
CA PRO A 274 12.06 23.02 -16.68
C PRO A 274 12.23 22.96 -15.17
N THR A 275 12.65 24.06 -14.53
CA THR A 275 12.72 24.13 -13.07
C THR A 275 11.36 24.42 -12.42
N ILE A 276 10.34 24.72 -13.21
CA ILE A 276 8.97 24.99 -12.76
C ILE A 276 8.04 23.83 -13.11
N ASP A 277 8.07 23.39 -14.38
CA ASP A 277 7.13 22.37 -14.91
C ASP A 277 7.80 21.00 -15.12
N GLY A 278 9.07 20.88 -14.72
CA GLY A 278 9.86 19.66 -14.90
C GLY A 278 9.49 18.56 -13.91
N ALA A 279 9.99 17.36 -14.17
CA ALA A 279 9.83 16.22 -13.27
C ALA A 279 11.17 15.62 -12.87
N SER A 280 11.20 15.01 -11.69
CA SER A 280 12.37 14.29 -11.16
C SER A 280 12.36 12.81 -11.55
N VAL A 281 11.18 12.24 -11.76
CA VAL A 281 11.01 10.84 -12.12
C VAL A 281 9.69 10.61 -12.84
N ALA A 282 9.70 9.71 -13.80
CA ALA A 282 8.47 9.12 -14.32
C ALA A 282 8.48 7.61 -14.09
N TYR A 283 7.30 7.06 -13.86
CA TYR A 283 7.08 5.64 -13.65
C TYR A 283 6.08 5.12 -14.69
N LEU A 284 6.52 4.11 -15.45
CA LEU A 284 5.72 3.46 -16.46
C LEU A 284 5.57 1.98 -16.11
N ARG A 285 4.37 1.45 -16.32
CA ARG A 285 4.07 0.03 -16.18
C ARG A 285 3.48 -0.50 -17.46
N PHE A 286 4.05 -1.55 -17.97
CA PHE A 286 3.56 -2.29 -19.11
C PHE A 286 2.99 -3.63 -18.68
N ALA A 287 1.94 -4.06 -19.35
CA ALA A 287 1.38 -5.39 -19.17
C ALA A 287 1.28 -6.13 -20.50
N SER A 288 1.69 -7.39 -20.48
CA SER A 288 1.52 -8.31 -21.60
C SER A 288 0.08 -8.81 -21.71
N SER A 289 -0.24 -9.50 -22.80
CA SER A 289 -1.56 -10.12 -23.01
C SER A 289 -1.89 -11.23 -22.02
N ILE A 290 -0.91 -11.78 -21.32
CA ILE A 290 -1.08 -12.81 -20.28
C ILE A 290 -1.02 -12.23 -18.85
N GLY A 291 -0.86 -10.88 -18.73
CA GLY A 291 -0.83 -10.18 -17.46
C GLY A 291 0.53 -10.15 -16.75
N THR A 292 1.62 -10.54 -17.43
CA THR A 292 2.98 -10.27 -16.96
C THR A 292 3.23 -8.77 -16.95
N ILE A 293 3.89 -8.25 -15.93
CA ILE A 293 4.12 -6.82 -15.73
C ILE A 293 5.60 -6.50 -15.84
N HIS A 294 5.91 -5.38 -16.49
CA HIS A 294 7.24 -4.83 -16.59
C HIS A 294 7.22 -3.33 -16.24
N ASP A 295 8.03 -2.96 -15.27
CA ASP A 295 8.11 -1.59 -14.74
C ASP A 295 9.36 -0.87 -15.23
N LEU A 296 9.23 0.40 -15.58
CA LEU A 296 10.33 1.26 -16.01
C LEU A 296 10.28 2.61 -15.32
N ARG A 297 11.42 3.09 -14.86
CA ARG A 297 11.61 4.46 -14.37
C ARG A 297 12.40 5.30 -15.36
N LEU A 298 11.93 6.51 -15.59
CA LEU A 298 12.65 7.52 -16.37
C LEU A 298 13.14 8.60 -15.41
N TYR A 299 14.34 9.12 -15.69
CA TYR A 299 14.99 10.18 -14.92
C TYR A 299 15.34 11.37 -15.83
N PRO A 300 15.59 12.57 -15.26
CA PRO A 300 15.99 13.75 -16.02
C PRO A 300 17.13 13.50 -16.98
N GLU A 301 16.93 13.81 -18.28
CA GLU A 301 17.95 13.61 -19.30
C GLU A 301 19.14 14.55 -19.11
N ASN A 302 18.91 15.73 -18.57
CA ASN A 302 19.93 16.73 -18.29
C ASN A 302 20.82 16.40 -17.06
N GLY A 303 20.49 15.34 -16.29
CA GLY A 303 21.19 14.94 -15.07
C GLY A 303 20.99 15.88 -13.88
N GLN A 304 20.02 16.81 -13.96
CA GLN A 304 19.64 17.69 -12.86
C GLN A 304 18.52 17.08 -12.00
N ALA A 305 18.08 17.78 -10.97
CA ALA A 305 17.02 17.31 -10.06
C ALA A 305 15.68 17.13 -10.78
N GLN A 306 15.43 17.92 -11.83
CA GLN A 306 14.22 17.84 -12.67
C GLN A 306 14.50 18.29 -14.11
N ASP A 307 13.68 17.81 -15.04
CA ASP A 307 13.75 18.18 -16.46
C ASP A 307 12.36 18.07 -17.09
N SER A 308 12.17 18.75 -18.19
CA SER A 308 11.04 18.56 -19.11
C SER A 308 11.20 17.34 -20.02
N VAL A 309 12.36 16.70 -20.00
CA VAL A 309 12.65 15.46 -20.74
C VAL A 309 13.20 14.40 -19.80
N LEU A 310 12.53 13.27 -19.77
CA LEU A 310 12.92 12.14 -18.96
C LEU A 310 13.28 10.95 -19.83
N ILE A 311 14.32 10.23 -19.47
CA ILE A 311 14.82 9.05 -20.18
C ILE A 311 15.04 7.89 -19.24
N GLY A 312 14.78 6.69 -19.71
CA GLY A 312 15.09 5.46 -18.97
C GLY A 312 15.21 4.26 -19.89
N THR A 313 15.93 3.26 -19.42
CA THR A 313 16.19 2.03 -20.14
C THR A 313 15.87 0.84 -19.25
N THR A 314 15.28 -0.19 -19.84
CA THR A 314 15.01 -1.47 -19.17
C THR A 314 15.30 -2.63 -20.11
N ASN A 315 15.54 -3.81 -19.53
CA ASN A 315 15.84 -5.02 -20.29
C ASN A 315 14.65 -5.98 -20.23
N PHE A 316 14.20 -6.44 -21.38
CA PHE A 316 13.27 -7.55 -21.51
C PHE A 316 14.06 -8.81 -21.81
N SER A 317 13.85 -9.85 -21.04
CA SER A 317 14.46 -11.16 -21.31
C SER A 317 13.96 -11.72 -22.65
N MET A 318 14.81 -12.43 -23.37
CA MET A 318 14.42 -13.17 -24.58
C MET A 318 13.35 -14.25 -24.32
N LEU A 319 13.10 -14.55 -23.04
CA LEU A 319 12.06 -15.51 -22.60
C LEU A 319 10.75 -14.84 -22.20
N GLU A 320 10.72 -13.51 -22.08
CA GLU A 320 9.49 -12.80 -21.77
C GLU A 320 8.47 -12.90 -22.90
N LYS A 321 7.19 -12.69 -22.57
CA LYS A 321 6.06 -12.79 -23.51
C LYS A 321 6.31 -12.00 -24.79
N SER A 322 6.28 -12.68 -25.94
CA SER A 322 6.31 -12.07 -27.25
C SER A 322 4.99 -11.37 -27.59
N GLY A 323 5.07 -10.29 -28.35
CA GLY A 323 3.92 -9.54 -28.82
C GLY A 323 3.81 -8.15 -28.21
N TYR A 324 2.56 -7.65 -28.12
CA TYR A 324 2.33 -6.31 -27.61
C TYR A 324 2.23 -6.26 -26.09
N TRP A 325 2.99 -5.33 -25.52
CA TRP A 325 2.92 -4.90 -24.13
C TRP A 325 2.23 -3.54 -24.08
N SER A 326 1.09 -3.47 -23.41
CA SER A 326 0.29 -2.26 -23.31
C SER A 326 0.70 -1.44 -22.11
N LEU A 327 0.83 -0.13 -22.28
CA LEU A 327 1.02 0.80 -21.17
C LEU A 327 -0.24 0.81 -20.31
N VAL A 328 -0.13 0.44 -19.03
CA VAL A 328 -1.26 0.36 -18.08
C VAL A 328 -1.21 1.42 -16.99
N SER A 329 -0.02 1.97 -16.73
CA SER A 329 0.16 3.07 -15.79
C SER A 329 1.29 3.98 -16.25
N PHE A 330 1.08 5.28 -16.11
CA PHE A 330 2.10 6.29 -16.34
C PHE A 330 1.91 7.45 -15.34
N SER A 331 2.92 7.72 -14.54
CA SER A 331 2.90 8.87 -13.63
C SER A 331 4.22 9.62 -13.69
N VAL A 332 4.16 10.92 -13.42
CA VAL A 332 5.31 11.84 -13.43
C VAL A 332 5.32 12.58 -12.11
N THR A 333 6.45 12.67 -11.45
CA THR A 333 6.59 13.29 -10.12
C THR A 333 7.73 14.29 -10.14
N ASP A 334 7.52 15.47 -9.54
CA ASP A 334 8.55 16.50 -9.35
C ASP A 334 9.36 16.29 -8.04
N PRO A 335 10.37 17.11 -7.77
CA PRO A 335 11.17 16.95 -6.55
C PRO A 335 10.42 17.19 -5.24
N VAL A 336 9.32 17.96 -5.24
CA VAL A 336 8.51 18.25 -4.04
C VAL A 336 7.37 17.25 -3.84
N GLY A 337 7.18 16.34 -4.79
CA GLY A 337 6.21 15.25 -4.68
C GLY A 337 4.87 15.51 -5.39
N ASN A 338 4.72 16.64 -6.12
CA ASN A 338 3.53 16.80 -6.97
C ASN A 338 3.52 15.74 -8.04
N LYS A 339 2.45 14.96 -8.11
CA LYS A 339 2.38 13.78 -8.98
C LYS A 339 1.24 13.91 -9.98
N ARG A 340 1.61 13.93 -11.26
CA ARG A 340 0.67 13.83 -12.37
C ARG A 340 0.55 12.39 -12.80
N TYR A 341 -0.66 11.96 -13.06
CA TYR A 341 -0.94 10.69 -13.70
C TYR A 341 -1.41 10.93 -15.12
N GLU A 342 -0.82 10.21 -16.06
CA GLU A 342 -1.22 10.27 -17.44
C GLU A 342 -2.21 9.14 -17.75
N ASN A 343 -3.21 9.45 -18.55
CA ASN A 343 -4.16 8.44 -18.98
C ASN A 343 -3.53 7.49 -19.99
N SER A 344 -3.19 6.29 -19.53
CA SER A 344 -2.57 5.26 -20.38
C SER A 344 -3.42 4.86 -21.58
N SER A 345 -4.75 4.88 -21.44
CA SER A 345 -5.68 4.59 -22.56
C SER A 345 -5.64 5.68 -23.62
N THR A 346 -5.53 6.96 -23.24
CA THR A 346 -5.43 8.09 -24.19
C THR A 346 -4.08 8.07 -24.90
N ILE A 347 -3.01 7.78 -24.18
CA ILE A 347 -1.68 7.62 -24.78
C ILE A 347 -1.68 6.44 -25.75
N GLY A 348 -2.37 5.35 -25.42
CA GLY A 348 -2.54 4.18 -26.27
C GLY A 348 -1.21 3.50 -26.65
N MET A 349 -0.14 3.73 -25.90
CA MET A 349 1.18 3.23 -26.21
C MET A 349 1.24 1.72 -26.08
N LYS A 350 1.81 1.08 -27.09
CA LYS A 350 2.11 -0.35 -27.10
C LYS A 350 3.56 -0.56 -27.52
N LEU A 351 4.26 -1.32 -26.71
CA LEU A 351 5.59 -1.81 -27.01
C LEU A 351 5.47 -3.18 -27.66
N TYR A 352 6.15 -3.41 -28.80
CA TYR A 352 6.19 -4.72 -29.43
C TYR A 352 7.53 -5.38 -29.15
N ILE A 353 7.48 -6.57 -28.56
CA ILE A 353 8.65 -7.41 -28.26
C ILE A 353 8.54 -8.69 -29.08
N GLU A 354 9.59 -9.03 -29.83
CA GLU A 354 9.68 -10.26 -30.60
C GLU A 354 10.59 -11.26 -29.89
N ASN A 355 10.02 -12.26 -29.26
CA ASN A 355 10.73 -13.32 -28.54
C ASN A 355 10.23 -14.68 -29.00
N PRO A 356 10.91 -15.34 -29.96
CA PRO A 356 10.50 -16.66 -30.43
C PRO A 356 10.67 -17.77 -29.38
N LEU A 357 11.49 -17.53 -28.37
CA LEU A 357 11.75 -18.46 -27.25
C LEU A 357 10.88 -18.14 -26.01
N GLU A 358 9.80 -17.36 -26.18
CA GLU A 358 8.94 -16.94 -25.08
C GLU A 358 8.50 -18.11 -24.18
N ASP A 359 8.56 -17.88 -22.89
CA ASP A 359 7.92 -18.71 -21.87
C ASP A 359 6.70 -18.00 -21.33
N ILE A 360 5.55 -18.66 -21.40
CA ILE A 360 4.26 -18.10 -20.99
C ILE A 360 3.61 -18.88 -19.84
N LEU A 361 4.27 -19.93 -19.38
CA LEU A 361 3.76 -20.76 -18.31
C LEU A 361 4.46 -20.39 -17.00
N PRO A 362 3.70 -20.22 -15.94
CA PRO A 362 4.30 -20.00 -14.63
C PRO A 362 4.94 -21.32 -14.12
N PRO A 363 5.95 -21.21 -13.25
CA PRO A 363 6.50 -22.38 -12.58
C PRO A 363 5.42 -23.26 -11.93
N ALA A 364 5.42 -24.53 -12.25
CA ALA A 364 4.52 -25.50 -11.64
C ALA A 364 5.21 -26.16 -10.44
N TYR A 365 4.46 -26.38 -9.38
CA TYR A 365 4.98 -26.95 -8.14
C TYR A 365 4.83 -28.48 -8.10
N ASN A 366 5.83 -29.14 -7.57
CA ASN A 366 5.72 -30.50 -7.07
C ASN A 366 5.69 -30.44 -5.54
N TYR A 367 4.64 -30.93 -4.94
CA TYR A 367 4.13 -30.61 -3.61
C TYR A 367 4.71 -31.44 -2.47
N ASP A 368 5.84 -32.08 -2.65
CA ASP A 368 6.54 -32.73 -1.56
C ASP A 368 7.26 -31.70 -0.70
N TYR A 369 6.48 -30.90 0.05
CA TYR A 369 7.06 -29.98 1.02
C TYR A 369 7.66 -30.76 2.17
N ALA A 370 8.93 -30.55 2.42
CA ALA A 370 9.57 -30.99 3.64
C ALA A 370 10.01 -29.78 4.46
N TYR A 371 9.44 -29.66 5.66
CA TYR A 371 10.03 -28.80 6.67
C TYR A 371 11.10 -29.58 7.42
N GLU A 372 12.28 -29.01 7.52
CA GLU A 372 13.40 -29.62 8.26
C GLU A 372 14.08 -28.57 9.13
N ILE A 373 14.37 -28.90 10.37
CA ILE A 373 15.23 -28.05 11.22
C ILE A 373 16.66 -28.50 11.00
N VAL A 374 17.45 -27.58 10.47
CA VAL A 374 18.88 -27.80 10.18
C VAL A 374 19.75 -26.89 11.03
N THR A 375 21.01 -27.28 11.22
CA THR A 375 22.05 -26.43 11.80
C THR A 375 23.19 -26.34 10.81
N ASP A 376 23.50 -25.11 10.39
CA ASP A 376 24.56 -24.86 9.40
C ASP A 376 25.12 -23.42 9.62
N LYS A 377 26.07 -23.03 8.81
CA LYS A 377 26.63 -21.69 8.82
C LYS A 377 25.85 -20.80 7.85
N PHE A 378 25.28 -19.74 8.39
CA PHE A 378 24.48 -18.79 7.62
C PHE A 378 25.07 -17.37 7.62
N ILE A 379 25.05 -16.75 6.43
CA ILE A 379 25.10 -15.29 6.33
C ILE A 379 23.66 -14.79 6.42
N THR A 380 23.42 -13.84 7.32
CA THR A 380 22.08 -13.34 7.64
C THR A 380 21.65 -12.23 6.68
N GLY A 381 20.39 -12.28 6.23
CA GLY A 381 19.72 -11.23 5.48
C GLY A 381 18.31 -11.02 6.07
N GLY A 382 18.21 -10.34 7.21
CA GLY A 382 16.94 -10.23 7.95
C GLY A 382 16.50 -11.55 8.57
N ASN A 383 15.28 -12.02 8.27
CA ASN A 383 14.77 -13.31 8.78
C ASN A 383 15.25 -14.52 7.96
N SER A 384 15.86 -14.28 6.82
CA SER A 384 16.37 -15.30 5.91
C SER A 384 17.87 -15.47 6.06
N GLY A 385 18.35 -16.70 5.79
CA GLY A 385 19.77 -17.00 5.78
C GLY A 385 20.20 -17.66 4.47
N THR A 386 21.44 -17.42 4.10
CA THR A 386 22.10 -18.12 2.99
C THR A 386 23.24 -18.93 3.56
N ILE A 387 23.34 -20.22 3.24
CA ILE A 387 24.45 -21.06 3.69
C ILE A 387 25.75 -20.56 3.11
N SER A 388 26.76 -20.38 3.99
CA SER A 388 28.09 -19.91 3.63
C SER A 388 29.13 -20.38 4.62
N GLU A 389 30.32 -20.75 4.13
CA GLU A 389 31.45 -21.10 5.00
C GLU A 389 31.89 -19.94 5.92
N ASP A 390 31.69 -18.71 5.48
CA ASP A 390 31.99 -17.50 6.25
C ASP A 390 30.86 -17.07 7.22
N GLY A 391 29.78 -17.85 7.28
CA GLY A 391 28.60 -17.57 8.11
C GLY A 391 28.78 -18.00 9.55
N GLU A 392 27.81 -17.59 10.38
CA GLU A 392 27.68 -18.02 11.78
C GLU A 392 26.87 -19.31 11.86
N GLU A 393 27.25 -20.21 12.80
CA GLU A 393 26.50 -21.46 13.03
C GLU A 393 25.15 -21.13 13.70
N MET A 394 24.05 -21.43 12.99
CA MET A 394 22.69 -21.14 13.43
C MET A 394 21.74 -22.29 13.11
N ARG A 395 20.65 -22.37 13.88
CA ARG A 395 19.51 -23.23 13.54
C ARG A 395 18.63 -22.49 12.53
N ALA A 396 18.10 -23.22 11.57
CA ALA A 396 17.17 -22.69 10.61
C ALA A 396 16.05 -23.70 10.32
N LEU A 397 14.86 -23.21 10.05
CA LEU A 397 13.81 -23.98 9.39
C LEU A 397 14.09 -23.95 7.90
N LYS A 398 14.49 -25.08 7.37
CA LYS A 398 14.63 -25.31 5.95
C LYS A 398 13.25 -25.59 5.37
N PHE A 399 12.90 -24.83 4.36
CA PHE A 399 11.68 -24.99 3.61
C PHE A 399 12.04 -25.42 2.18
N ASN A 400 11.70 -26.65 1.83
CA ASN A 400 12.02 -27.27 0.57
C ASN A 400 10.79 -27.45 -0.27
N PHE A 401 10.83 -27.08 -1.52
CA PHE A 401 9.86 -27.51 -2.52
C PHE A 401 10.50 -27.65 -3.90
N SER A 402 9.98 -28.57 -4.68
CA SER A 402 10.36 -28.73 -6.05
C SER A 402 9.42 -27.95 -6.94
N HIS A 403 9.95 -27.39 -8.03
CA HIS A 403 9.14 -26.82 -9.07
C HIS A 403 9.70 -27.21 -10.44
N TYR A 404 8.79 -27.21 -11.39
CA TYR A 404 9.09 -27.50 -12.78
C TYR A 404 8.81 -26.27 -13.63
N ASP A 405 9.78 -25.91 -14.45
CA ASP A 405 9.65 -24.77 -15.36
C ASP A 405 10.55 -24.95 -16.59
N ALA A 406 10.12 -24.37 -17.71
CA ALA A 406 10.93 -24.27 -18.92
C ALA A 406 12.02 -23.20 -18.79
N SER A 407 11.79 -22.15 -18.01
CA SER A 407 12.73 -21.05 -17.76
C SER A 407 13.44 -21.18 -16.42
N PRO A 408 14.62 -20.58 -16.26
CA PRO A 408 15.21 -20.37 -14.95
C PRO A 408 14.30 -19.53 -14.04
N THR A 409 14.31 -19.83 -12.75
CA THR A 409 13.58 -19.05 -11.76
C THR A 409 14.41 -17.87 -11.26
N SER A 410 13.75 -16.74 -11.03
CA SER A 410 14.40 -15.52 -10.58
C SER A 410 14.21 -15.28 -9.08
N ARG A 411 13.05 -15.69 -8.52
CA ARG A 411 12.69 -15.38 -7.14
C ARG A 411 11.73 -16.41 -6.55
N GLY A 412 11.96 -16.77 -5.29
CA GLY A 412 11.02 -17.53 -4.46
C GLY A 412 10.63 -16.74 -3.22
N TYR A 413 9.42 -17.00 -2.73
CA TYR A 413 8.87 -16.38 -1.52
C TYR A 413 7.93 -17.34 -0.82
N ALA A 414 7.96 -17.35 0.51
CA ALA A 414 6.98 -18.06 1.33
C ALA A 414 6.60 -17.20 2.54
N ARG A 415 5.32 -17.23 2.89
CA ARG A 415 4.82 -16.65 4.12
C ARG A 415 4.50 -17.75 5.11
N LEU A 416 5.18 -17.71 6.24
CA LEU A 416 4.90 -18.59 7.36
C LEU A 416 4.09 -17.85 8.43
N ILE A 417 3.20 -18.55 9.06
CA ILE A 417 2.43 -18.05 10.19
C ILE A 417 2.62 -18.94 11.39
N VAL A 418 2.56 -18.33 12.57
CA VAL A 418 2.46 -19.00 13.86
C VAL A 418 1.15 -18.51 14.48
N PRO A 419 0.13 -19.38 14.62
CA PRO A 419 -1.08 -19.00 15.34
C PRO A 419 -0.73 -18.83 16.83
N ASN A 420 -1.27 -17.79 17.44
CA ASN A 420 -1.23 -17.69 18.90
C ASN A 420 -2.23 -18.66 19.54
N ASP A 421 -2.17 -18.79 20.87
CA ASP A 421 -3.01 -19.73 21.66
C ASP A 421 -4.53 -19.48 21.53
N ASN A 422 -4.94 -18.33 20.96
CA ASN A 422 -6.34 -17.93 20.83
C ASN A 422 -6.90 -17.99 19.41
N ASP A 423 -6.13 -18.46 18.42
CA ASP A 423 -6.45 -18.43 16.98
C ASP A 423 -6.74 -17.01 16.41
N GLU A 424 -6.51 -15.93 17.17
CA GLU A 424 -6.94 -14.58 16.83
C GLU A 424 -5.82 -13.69 16.27
N GLU A 425 -4.57 -13.97 16.58
CA GLU A 425 -3.42 -13.24 16.02
C GLU A 425 -2.47 -14.21 15.31
N VAL A 426 -2.26 -13.92 14.04
CA VAL A 426 -1.36 -14.68 13.20
C VAL A 426 -0.04 -13.93 13.09
N TYR A 427 1.01 -14.49 13.66
CA TYR A 427 2.37 -14.01 13.40
C TYR A 427 2.76 -14.35 11.98
N GLU A 428 2.88 -13.35 11.12
CA GLU A 428 3.32 -13.52 9.75
C GLU A 428 4.85 -13.35 9.66
N ARG A 429 5.52 -14.33 9.07
CA ARG A 429 6.94 -14.29 8.75
C ARG A 429 7.14 -14.45 7.26
N ASP A 430 7.64 -13.41 6.63
CA ASP A 430 8.00 -13.46 5.23
C ASP A 430 9.43 -13.96 5.10
N ILE A 431 9.59 -15.08 4.39
CA ILE A 431 10.90 -15.56 3.95
C ILE A 431 11.04 -15.15 2.50
N GLN A 432 11.99 -14.26 2.24
CA GLN A 432 12.45 -13.98 0.90
C GLN A 432 13.84 -14.60 0.77
N GLY A 433 13.99 -15.53 -0.15
CA GLY A 433 15.31 -16.04 -0.47
C GLY A 433 15.59 -15.83 -1.95
N PRO A 434 16.84 -15.55 -2.34
CA PRO A 434 17.25 -16.04 -3.63
C PRO A 434 16.99 -17.54 -3.56
N ALA A 435 16.24 -18.07 -4.52
CA ALA A 435 16.33 -19.49 -4.76
C ALA A 435 17.81 -19.81 -4.89
N THR A 436 18.31 -20.65 -4.02
CA THR A 436 19.60 -21.28 -4.30
C THR A 436 19.33 -22.16 -5.48
N ILE A 437 19.42 -21.58 -6.64
CA ILE A 437 19.47 -22.34 -7.88
C ILE A 437 20.75 -23.14 -7.75
N ASP A 438 20.62 -24.44 -7.66
CA ASP A 438 21.76 -25.34 -7.89
C ASP A 438 22.19 -25.07 -9.33
N SER A 439 23.08 -24.08 -9.50
CA SER A 439 23.50 -23.57 -10.80
C SER A 439 24.16 -24.64 -11.66
N GLU A 440 24.74 -25.66 -11.05
CA GLU A 440 25.38 -26.78 -11.75
C GLU A 440 24.35 -27.75 -12.35
N LYS A 441 23.20 -27.97 -11.68
CA LYS A 441 22.14 -28.83 -12.21
C LYS A 441 21.26 -28.14 -13.26
N ASN A 442 21.18 -26.82 -13.23
CA ASN A 442 20.34 -26.05 -14.16
C ASN A 442 20.98 -25.83 -15.54
N MET A 443 22.31 -25.93 -15.66
CA MET A 443 23.01 -25.69 -16.94
C MET A 443 23.10 -26.90 -17.84
N ASP A 444 23.04 -28.13 -17.31
CA ASP A 444 23.32 -29.34 -18.08
C ASP A 444 22.13 -29.94 -18.83
N ASN A 445 20.88 -29.57 -18.54
CA ASN A 445 19.73 -30.30 -19.07
C ASN A 445 18.71 -29.47 -19.87
N GLY A 446 19.05 -28.30 -20.36
CA GLY A 446 18.10 -27.50 -21.15
C GLY A 446 16.71 -27.44 -20.48
N PHE A 447 15.99 -26.49 -20.59
CA PHE A 447 14.63 -26.11 -20.16
C PHE A 447 13.66 -27.13 -19.51
N ASN A 448 14.08 -28.29 -18.99
CA ASN A 448 13.15 -29.35 -18.53
C ASN A 448 13.63 -30.13 -17.31
N SER A 449 14.25 -29.52 -16.30
CA SER A 449 14.65 -30.22 -15.09
C SER A 449 13.81 -29.82 -13.86
N ASP A 450 13.48 -30.80 -13.01
CA ASP A 450 12.96 -30.55 -11.66
C ASP A 450 13.97 -29.68 -10.91
N LYS A 451 13.51 -28.55 -10.41
CA LYS A 451 14.31 -27.58 -9.67
C LYS A 451 13.88 -27.60 -8.22
N HIS A 452 14.83 -27.49 -7.31
CA HIS A 452 14.58 -27.43 -5.89
C HIS A 452 14.79 -26.00 -5.40
N PHE A 453 13.82 -25.52 -4.65
CA PHE A 453 13.91 -24.33 -3.85
C PHE A 453 14.25 -24.69 -2.42
N GLU A 454 15.27 -24.05 -1.89
CA GLU A 454 15.63 -24.12 -0.50
C GLU A 454 15.59 -22.70 0.07
N MET A 455 14.71 -22.50 1.01
CA MET A 455 14.63 -21.26 1.79
C MET A 455 14.87 -21.57 3.26
N TYR A 456 15.52 -20.67 3.95
CA TYR A 456 15.90 -20.85 5.34
C TYR A 456 15.36 -19.71 6.18
N LEU A 457 14.45 -19.99 7.09
CA LEU A 457 14.07 -19.10 8.18
C LEU A 457 15.02 -19.33 9.33
N LEU A 458 15.80 -18.32 9.68
CA LEU A 458 16.73 -18.42 10.82
C LEU A 458 15.93 -18.49 12.12
N LEU A 459 16.23 -19.49 12.94
CA LEU A 459 15.53 -19.76 14.19
C LEU A 459 16.29 -19.12 15.34
N TYR A 460 16.04 -17.82 15.51
CA TYR A 460 16.53 -17.09 16.67
C TYR A 460 15.79 -17.51 17.94
N ASP A 461 16.45 -17.46 19.08
CA ASP A 461 15.88 -17.88 20.36
C ASP A 461 14.67 -17.06 20.82
N TYR A 462 14.53 -15.86 20.29
CA TYR A 462 13.41 -14.93 20.57
C TYR A 462 12.18 -15.14 19.68
N LEU A 463 12.23 -16.01 18.66
CA LEU A 463 11.06 -16.28 17.85
C LEU A 463 9.96 -16.99 18.66
N GLN A 464 8.71 -16.78 18.27
CA GLN A 464 7.59 -17.45 18.91
C GLN A 464 7.72 -18.97 18.82
N SER A 465 7.54 -19.66 19.94
CA SER A 465 7.38 -21.12 19.94
C SER A 465 5.98 -21.49 19.46
N GLY A 466 5.86 -22.53 18.64
CA GLY A 466 4.55 -22.97 18.14
C GLY A 466 4.62 -23.75 16.85
N TYR A 467 3.44 -23.99 16.28
CA TYR A 467 3.31 -24.67 14.98
C TYR A 467 3.47 -23.65 13.85
N TYR A 468 4.57 -23.75 13.13
CA TYR A 468 4.82 -22.96 11.93
C TYR A 468 4.19 -23.63 10.71
N SER A 469 3.43 -22.89 9.95
CA SER A 469 2.82 -23.38 8.71
C SER A 469 2.87 -22.33 7.61
N THR A 470 3.00 -22.79 6.35
CA THR A 470 2.96 -21.89 5.19
C THR A 470 1.51 -21.56 4.85
N THR A 471 1.21 -20.28 4.61
CA THR A 471 -0.10 -19.83 4.11
C THR A 471 -0.09 -19.51 2.64
N TYR A 472 1.05 -19.08 2.16
CA TYR A 472 1.21 -18.59 0.80
C TYR A 472 2.65 -18.73 0.36
N SER A 473 2.86 -19.16 -0.86
CA SER A 473 4.17 -19.14 -1.52
C SER A 473 4.03 -18.78 -2.99
N PHE A 474 5.08 -18.24 -3.56
CA PHE A 474 5.17 -18.05 -5.01
C PHE A 474 6.60 -18.25 -5.52
N VAL A 475 6.70 -18.58 -6.79
CA VAL A 475 7.95 -18.62 -7.56
C VAL A 475 7.74 -17.82 -8.83
N THR A 476 8.69 -16.98 -9.14
CA THR A 476 8.73 -16.19 -10.38
C THR A 476 9.91 -16.65 -11.22
N ASP A 477 9.70 -16.90 -12.51
CA ASP A 477 10.75 -17.19 -13.46
C ASP A 477 11.40 -15.91 -14.01
N ILE A 478 12.40 -16.05 -14.85
CA ILE A 478 13.07 -14.91 -15.50
C ILE A 478 12.23 -14.31 -16.65
N ALA A 479 11.19 -15.01 -17.10
CA ALA A 479 10.21 -14.51 -18.06
C ALA A 479 9.11 -13.66 -17.37
N GLY A 480 9.16 -13.54 -16.03
CA GLY A 480 8.20 -12.76 -15.23
C GLY A 480 6.90 -13.49 -14.93
N ASN A 481 6.74 -14.76 -15.30
CA ASN A 481 5.57 -15.53 -14.93
C ASN A 481 5.66 -15.95 -13.47
N THR A 482 4.56 -15.84 -12.74
CA THR A 482 4.52 -16.16 -11.30
C THR A 482 3.51 -17.26 -11.04
N GLY A 483 3.99 -18.39 -10.54
CA GLY A 483 3.18 -19.45 -9.96
C GLY A 483 2.94 -19.17 -8.48
N ARG A 484 1.68 -19.22 -8.03
CA ARG A 484 1.29 -18.93 -6.64
C ARG A 484 0.58 -20.13 -6.03
N THR A 485 0.93 -20.46 -4.80
CA THR A 485 0.29 -21.53 -4.04
C THR A 485 -0.28 -20.96 -2.74
N TYR A 486 -1.55 -21.22 -2.52
CA TYR A 486 -2.23 -20.93 -1.26
C TYR A 486 -2.38 -22.22 -0.46
N HIS A 487 -1.92 -22.20 0.79
CA HIS A 487 -2.00 -23.30 1.70
C HIS A 487 -3.21 -23.12 2.60
N VAL A 488 -4.18 -23.99 2.47
CA VAL A 488 -5.48 -23.92 3.14
C VAL A 488 -5.66 -25.07 4.12
N LYS A 489 -6.53 -24.90 5.10
CA LYS A 489 -6.84 -25.98 6.06
C LYS A 489 -7.53 -27.19 5.38
N ASP A 490 -8.36 -26.91 4.37
CA ASP A 490 -9.05 -27.92 3.56
C ASP A 490 -9.08 -27.48 2.09
N THR A 491 -8.88 -28.42 1.17
CA THR A 491 -8.94 -28.14 -0.28
C THR A 491 -10.35 -27.79 -0.77
N ALA A 492 -11.40 -28.04 0.02
CA ALA A 492 -12.76 -27.62 -0.26
C ALA A 492 -12.96 -26.09 -0.09
N ASP A 493 -12.12 -25.44 0.72
CA ASP A 493 -12.31 -24.05 1.14
C ASP A 493 -11.97 -23.01 0.08
N PHE A 494 -11.55 -23.43 -1.11
CA PHE A 494 -11.05 -22.46 -2.09
C PHE A 494 -11.40 -22.83 -3.54
N ILE A 495 -12.09 -21.95 -4.25
CA ILE A 495 -12.39 -22.12 -5.68
C ILE A 495 -11.47 -21.22 -6.52
N ILE A 496 -10.67 -21.84 -7.38
CA ILE A 496 -9.82 -21.14 -8.33
C ILE A 496 -10.64 -20.84 -9.60
N SER A 497 -10.71 -19.59 -10.00
CA SER A 497 -11.37 -19.22 -11.25
C SER A 497 -10.65 -19.84 -12.45
N GLU A 498 -11.40 -20.15 -13.51
CA GLU A 498 -10.83 -20.69 -14.76
C GLU A 498 -9.69 -19.83 -15.33
N LYS A 499 -9.77 -18.50 -15.16
CA LYS A 499 -8.73 -17.55 -15.60
C LYS A 499 -7.42 -17.74 -14.85
N ASN A 500 -7.48 -18.16 -13.60
CA ASN A 500 -6.33 -18.25 -12.70
C ASN A 500 -5.86 -19.68 -12.44
N LYS A 501 -6.57 -20.70 -12.95
CA LYS A 501 -6.27 -22.11 -12.65
C LYS A 501 -4.85 -22.59 -13.00
N PHE A 502 -4.16 -21.89 -13.90
CA PHE A 502 -2.77 -22.18 -14.26
C PHE A 502 -1.75 -21.38 -13.43
N LYS A 503 -2.22 -20.42 -12.62
CA LYS A 503 -1.36 -19.52 -11.82
C LYS A 503 -1.54 -19.71 -10.31
N LEU A 504 -2.63 -20.37 -9.90
CA LEU A 504 -3.00 -20.56 -8.50
C LEU A 504 -3.14 -22.06 -8.23
N PHE A 505 -2.47 -22.52 -7.21
CA PHE A 505 -2.48 -23.89 -6.76
C PHE A 505 -3.00 -23.94 -5.32
N LYS A 506 -3.57 -25.06 -4.93
CA LYS A 506 -4.05 -25.33 -3.57
C LYS A 506 -3.28 -26.48 -2.98
N GLU A 507 -2.93 -26.33 -1.71
CA GLU A 507 -2.32 -27.38 -0.91
C GLU A 507 -2.91 -27.43 0.48
N VAL A 508 -2.96 -28.62 1.05
CA VAL A 508 -3.26 -28.78 2.47
C VAL A 508 -2.08 -28.25 3.28
N ARG A 509 -2.39 -27.44 4.28
CA ARG A 509 -1.38 -26.83 5.13
C ARG A 509 -0.73 -27.87 6.03
N ASP A 510 0.56 -28.10 5.83
CA ASP A 510 1.40 -28.80 6.79
C ASP A 510 1.93 -27.83 7.83
N SER A 511 2.31 -28.36 8.99
CA SER A 511 2.88 -27.57 10.09
C SER A 511 4.01 -28.32 10.78
N ILE A 512 4.96 -27.55 11.29
CA ILE A 512 6.07 -28.05 12.10
C ILE A 512 6.11 -27.32 13.43
N TYR A 513 6.27 -28.04 14.55
CA TYR A 513 6.43 -27.42 15.85
C TYR A 513 7.89 -26.97 16.05
N ILE A 514 8.06 -25.70 16.37
CA ILE A 514 9.35 -25.09 16.68
C ILE A 514 9.33 -24.63 18.12
N GLU A 515 10.31 -25.08 18.88
CA GLU A 515 10.56 -24.64 20.25
C GLU A 515 11.77 -23.69 20.27
N THR A 516 11.60 -22.54 20.89
CA THR A 516 12.62 -21.51 21.09
C THR A 516 12.85 -21.30 22.58
N LEU A 517 14.02 -20.76 22.95
CA LEU A 517 14.42 -20.68 24.36
C LEU A 517 13.80 -19.49 25.11
N TYR A 518 13.63 -18.37 24.40
CA TYR A 518 13.19 -17.10 24.98
C TYR A 518 12.21 -16.41 24.04
N PRO A 519 11.03 -17.04 23.78
CA PRO A 519 10.06 -16.48 22.84
C PRO A 519 9.61 -15.09 23.28
N ASP A 520 9.73 -14.14 22.39
CA ASP A 520 9.37 -12.75 22.63
C ASP A 520 8.01 -12.44 22.01
N SER A 521 7.01 -12.17 22.85
CA SER A 521 5.64 -11.84 22.46
C SER A 521 5.24 -10.42 22.84
N LEU A 522 6.13 -9.68 23.51
CA LEU A 522 5.83 -8.32 23.90
C LEU A 522 6.07 -7.37 22.72
N LYS A 523 5.23 -6.35 22.64
CA LYS A 523 5.38 -5.31 21.61
C LYS A 523 6.47 -4.34 22.03
N PRO A 524 7.32 -3.90 21.10
CA PRO A 524 8.25 -2.80 21.36
C PRO A 524 7.48 -1.49 21.58
N GLU A 525 8.10 -0.52 22.21
CA GLU A 525 7.46 0.75 22.49
C GLU A 525 8.33 1.97 22.12
N ILE A 526 7.65 3.09 21.82
CA ILE A 526 8.25 4.40 21.63
C ILE A 526 7.95 5.27 22.84
N ASP A 527 8.95 6.01 23.34
CA ASP A 527 8.71 7.06 24.32
C ASP A 527 8.08 8.28 23.63
N ILE A 528 6.78 8.25 23.52
CA ILE A 528 6.00 9.29 22.82
C ILE A 528 6.09 10.68 23.49
N ASN A 529 6.56 10.78 24.73
CA ASN A 529 6.71 12.04 25.45
C ASN A 529 8.10 12.66 25.27
N ASN A 530 9.07 11.90 24.73
CA ASN A 530 10.44 12.35 24.53
C ASN A 530 10.87 12.32 23.06
N ILE A 531 9.92 12.36 22.12
CA ILE A 531 10.22 12.61 20.70
C ILE A 531 10.65 14.08 20.57
N SER A 532 11.80 14.33 19.95
CA SER A 532 12.24 15.68 19.67
C SER A 532 12.28 15.97 18.17
N ILE A 533 11.77 17.12 17.77
CA ILE A 533 11.77 17.58 16.39
C ILE A 533 12.30 19.02 16.34
N SER A 534 13.23 19.26 15.42
CA SER A 534 13.74 20.61 15.12
C SER A 534 13.87 20.78 13.62
N ALA A 535 13.57 21.98 13.15
CA ALA A 535 13.69 22.33 11.74
C ALA A 535 14.38 23.69 11.57
N GLU A 536 15.27 23.78 10.59
CA GLU A 536 15.97 25.02 10.25
C GLU A 536 16.20 25.11 8.74
N PRO A 537 16.11 26.30 8.14
CA PRO A 537 16.53 26.52 6.76
C PRO A 537 18.01 26.18 6.59
N THR A 538 18.38 25.44 5.55
CA THR A 538 19.80 25.13 5.25
C THR A 538 20.61 26.41 4.95
N ASN A 539 19.94 27.44 4.45
CA ASN A 539 20.50 28.78 4.27
C ASN A 539 19.57 29.84 4.88
N PRO A 540 19.85 30.33 6.09
CA PRO A 540 19.03 31.38 6.73
C PRO A 540 18.95 32.71 5.96
N GLN A 541 19.87 32.96 5.00
CA GLN A 541 19.86 34.13 4.14
C GLN A 541 18.96 33.96 2.89
N ALA A 542 18.54 32.71 2.62
CA ALA A 542 17.65 32.40 1.51
C ALA A 542 16.51 31.48 2.02
N PRO A 543 15.49 32.08 2.69
CA PRO A 543 14.41 31.30 3.35
C PRO A 543 13.51 30.52 2.39
N ASN A 544 13.75 30.57 1.09
CA ASN A 544 13.05 29.78 0.08
C ASN A 544 13.80 28.49 -0.28
N GLY A 545 14.90 28.21 0.42
CA GLY A 545 15.71 27.02 0.18
C GLY A 545 15.14 25.78 0.87
N GLU A 546 15.98 24.77 0.89
CA GLU A 546 15.73 23.52 1.58
C GLU A 546 15.62 23.73 3.09
N THR A 547 14.83 22.92 3.75
CA THR A 547 14.71 22.89 5.22
C THR A 547 15.25 21.57 5.75
N ARG A 548 16.23 21.66 6.64
CA ARG A 548 16.73 20.48 7.37
C ARG A 548 15.85 20.22 8.58
N VAL A 549 15.41 18.98 8.73
CA VAL A 549 14.60 18.54 9.86
C VAL A 549 15.35 17.42 10.59
N ASN A 550 15.62 17.63 11.86
CA ASN A 550 16.25 16.63 12.73
C ASN A 550 15.17 16.06 13.67
N ILE A 551 15.05 14.76 13.69
CA ILE A 551 14.10 14.03 14.53
C ILE A 551 14.86 13.01 15.36
N SER A 552 14.55 12.93 16.66
CA SER A 552 15.07 11.92 17.56
C SER A 552 13.91 11.20 18.22
N ILE A 553 13.90 9.87 18.11
CA ILE A 553 12.89 8.98 18.66
C ILE A 553 13.59 8.00 19.61
N LEU A 554 13.07 7.86 20.81
CA LEU A 554 13.47 6.83 21.76
C LEU A 554 12.57 5.63 21.59
N ALA A 555 13.14 4.47 21.33
CA ALA A 555 12.41 3.22 21.27
C ALA A 555 13.11 2.14 22.11
N ARG A 556 12.36 1.20 22.62
CA ARG A 556 12.90 0.03 23.31
C ARG A 556 12.10 -1.20 22.95
N ASP A 557 12.78 -2.31 23.02
CA ASP A 557 12.15 -3.61 22.97
C ASP A 557 11.86 -4.11 24.38
N LEU A 558 10.83 -4.92 24.51
CA LEU A 558 10.39 -5.53 25.76
C LEU A 558 10.37 -7.04 25.59
N SER A 559 10.73 -7.77 26.62
CA SER A 559 10.63 -9.24 26.64
C SER A 559 10.18 -9.74 28.01
N ASP A 560 9.47 -10.85 28.04
CA ASP A 560 9.14 -11.57 29.27
C ASP A 560 10.39 -12.16 29.95
N PHE A 561 11.51 -12.21 29.25
CA PHE A 561 12.78 -12.74 29.70
C PHE A 561 13.81 -11.60 29.80
N GLU A 562 14.03 -11.08 30.99
CA GLU A 562 14.96 -9.96 31.24
C GLU A 562 16.34 -10.18 30.61
N GLY A 563 16.81 -9.22 29.83
CA GLY A 563 18.06 -9.27 29.09
C GLY A 563 18.10 -10.26 27.92
N ARG A 564 16.92 -10.63 27.39
CA ARG A 564 16.76 -11.52 26.25
C ARG A 564 15.81 -10.93 25.20
N GLU A 565 15.74 -9.60 25.16
CA GLU A 565 14.97 -8.85 24.19
C GLU A 565 15.43 -9.18 22.75
N ALA A 566 14.51 -9.28 21.81
CA ALA A 566 14.82 -9.52 20.40
C ALA A 566 15.63 -8.35 19.79
N GLY A 567 15.38 -7.18 20.32
CA GLY A 567 15.91 -5.89 19.84
C GLY A 567 15.12 -5.30 18.69
N ILE A 568 15.17 -3.98 18.55
CA ILE A 568 14.46 -3.26 17.51
C ILE A 568 14.98 -3.63 16.12
N SER A 569 14.07 -3.92 15.19
CA SER A 569 14.39 -4.14 13.78
C SER A 569 14.21 -2.87 12.93
N GLY A 570 13.36 -1.96 13.36
CA GLY A 570 13.14 -0.71 12.65
C GLY A 570 12.20 0.24 13.35
N VAL A 571 12.43 1.53 13.12
CA VAL A 571 11.56 2.63 13.49
C VAL A 571 11.20 3.39 12.23
N SER A 572 9.92 3.70 12.05
CA SER A 572 9.45 4.53 10.96
C SER A 572 8.44 5.55 11.46
N PHE A 573 8.24 6.60 10.70
CA PHE A 573 7.25 7.62 11.01
C PHE A 573 6.73 8.28 9.74
N THR A 574 5.63 9.00 9.88
CA THR A 574 5.09 9.83 8.81
C THR A 574 5.07 11.29 9.25
N LEU A 575 5.49 12.18 8.35
CA LEU A 575 5.26 13.62 8.47
C LEU A 575 4.06 14.01 7.63
N ARG A 576 3.26 14.90 8.15
CA ARG A 576 2.16 15.52 7.42
C ARG A 576 2.50 16.98 7.14
N ASP A 577 2.38 17.37 5.89
CA ASP A 577 2.56 18.75 5.45
C ASP A 577 1.29 19.60 5.69
N PRO A 578 1.36 20.94 5.56
CA PRO A 578 0.21 21.83 5.74
C PRO A 578 -0.93 21.60 4.75
N LEU A 579 -0.66 20.97 3.61
CA LEU A 579 -1.66 20.62 2.60
C LEU A 579 -2.31 19.25 2.93
N GLY A 580 -1.78 18.56 3.95
CA GLY A 580 -2.23 17.24 4.39
C GLY A 580 -1.56 16.08 3.65
N GLY A 581 -0.59 16.34 2.78
CA GLY A 581 0.26 15.30 2.18
C GLY A 581 1.03 14.55 3.27
N VAL A 582 1.13 13.22 3.14
CA VAL A 582 1.80 12.36 4.11
C VAL A 582 3.08 11.81 3.48
N HIS A 583 4.19 11.98 4.19
CA HIS A 583 5.52 11.60 3.76
C HIS A 583 6.10 10.57 4.75
N GLY A 584 6.35 9.35 4.28
CA GLY A 584 6.86 8.24 5.10
C GLY A 584 8.39 8.19 5.15
N TYR A 585 8.92 7.92 6.33
CA TYR A 585 10.36 7.79 6.60
C TYR A 585 10.61 6.55 7.46
N GLN A 586 11.71 5.84 7.19
CA GLN A 586 12.04 4.64 7.96
C GLN A 586 13.54 4.48 8.16
N SER A 587 13.92 3.85 9.26
CA SER A 587 15.29 3.43 9.51
C SER A 587 15.70 2.30 8.56
N GLY A 588 16.94 2.33 8.07
CA GLY A 588 17.57 1.19 7.41
C GLY A 588 17.38 1.04 5.89
N ASN A 589 16.64 1.90 5.18
CA ASN A 589 16.44 1.74 3.73
C ASN A 589 17.09 2.79 2.82
N GLY A 590 18.10 3.52 3.29
CA GLY A 590 19.04 4.29 2.43
C GLY A 590 18.43 5.32 1.46
N THR A 591 17.17 5.67 1.57
CA THR A 591 16.51 6.64 0.69
C THR A 591 16.48 8.05 1.25
N MET A 592 16.83 8.20 2.50
CA MET A 592 17.11 9.48 3.14
C MET A 592 18.33 9.29 4.01
N ASN A 593 19.21 10.27 4.11
CA ASN A 593 20.45 10.25 4.87
C ASN A 593 20.21 9.64 6.26
N ASP A 594 20.29 8.33 6.31
CA ASP A 594 19.97 7.56 7.49
C ASP A 594 21.26 7.19 8.22
N PRO A 595 21.67 7.96 9.19
CA PRO A 595 22.53 7.41 10.21
C PRO A 595 21.61 6.70 11.21
N PHE A 596 21.26 5.46 10.95
CA PHE A 596 20.84 4.54 12.00
C PHE A 596 22.00 4.44 13.01
N ASN A 597 21.92 5.24 14.03
CA ASN A 597 22.77 5.17 15.21
C ASN A 597 21.86 4.85 16.38
N GLY A 598 21.45 3.59 16.49
CA GLY A 598 20.93 3.08 17.76
C GLY A 598 22.06 3.17 18.79
N ASN A 599 22.05 4.20 19.63
CA ASN A 599 22.86 4.28 20.78
C ASN A 599 21.98 4.04 22.01
N GLN A 600 22.23 2.98 22.73
CA GLN A 600 21.64 2.84 24.04
C GLN A 600 22.07 4.04 24.91
N ASP A 601 21.09 4.65 25.57
CA ASP A 601 21.39 5.66 26.58
C ASP A 601 22.02 4.95 27.81
N PRO A 602 23.32 5.08 28.08
CA PRO A 602 23.98 4.38 29.17
C PRO A 602 23.53 4.86 30.56
N GLU A 603 22.82 5.99 30.65
CA GLU A 603 22.27 6.50 31.91
C GLU A 603 20.83 6.00 32.17
N ASN A 604 20.16 5.46 31.17
CA ASN A 604 18.80 4.95 31.30
C ASN A 604 18.82 3.41 31.41
N ASN A 605 18.66 2.90 32.63
CA ASN A 605 18.62 1.45 32.90
C ASN A 605 17.42 0.71 32.27
N ASN A 606 16.67 1.35 31.38
CA ASN A 606 15.46 0.83 30.77
C ASN A 606 15.63 0.42 29.30
N ASN A 607 16.85 0.22 28.83
CA ASN A 607 17.18 -0.23 27.46
C ASN A 607 16.64 0.65 26.31
N TRP A 608 16.42 1.94 26.54
CA TRP A 608 16.01 2.85 25.49
C TRP A 608 17.15 3.09 24.49
N GLU A 609 16.84 2.95 23.20
CA GLU A 609 17.72 3.25 22.09
C GLU A 609 17.28 4.54 21.42
N VAL A 610 18.23 5.38 20.99
CA VAL A 610 17.96 6.65 20.32
C VAL A 610 18.09 6.46 18.82
N TYR A 611 17.04 6.79 18.08
CA TYR A 611 16.98 6.78 16.62
C TYR A 611 16.95 8.22 16.11
N ASN A 612 18.02 8.63 15.42
CA ASN A 612 18.16 9.98 14.90
C ASN A 612 17.95 9.98 13.38
N PHE A 613 17.13 10.91 12.90
CA PHE A 613 16.85 11.11 11.49
C PHE A 613 17.23 12.54 11.11
N ASP A 614 17.99 12.71 10.05
CA ASP A 614 18.36 13.98 9.43
C ASP A 614 17.71 14.04 8.04
N LEU A 615 16.64 14.80 7.90
CA LEU A 615 15.84 14.90 6.70
C LEU A 615 16.11 16.23 6.02
N LEU A 616 16.04 16.22 4.69
CA LEU A 616 16.11 17.42 3.89
C LEU A 616 14.80 17.57 3.11
N LEU A 617 13.97 18.53 3.53
CA LEU A 617 12.80 18.91 2.75
C LEU A 617 13.26 19.77 1.58
N PRO A 618 12.87 19.45 0.33
CA PRO A 618 13.37 20.13 -0.84
C PRO A 618 12.87 21.60 -0.93
N GLN A 619 13.55 22.38 -1.73
CA GLN A 619 13.06 23.71 -2.14
C GLN A 619 11.67 23.55 -2.76
N GLY A 620 10.77 24.47 -2.46
CA GLY A 620 9.38 24.42 -2.94
C GLY A 620 8.42 23.67 -2.01
N SER A 621 8.91 23.01 -0.96
CA SER A 621 8.05 22.33 0.01
C SER A 621 6.97 23.27 0.56
N PRO A 622 5.74 22.81 0.81
CA PRO A 622 4.65 23.62 1.33
C PRO A 622 5.04 24.37 2.60
N PRO A 623 4.90 25.72 2.64
CA PRO A 623 5.18 26.49 3.84
C PRO A 623 4.06 26.35 4.86
N GLY A 624 4.43 26.45 6.13
CA GLY A 624 3.50 26.39 7.25
C GLY A 624 3.87 25.30 8.26
N GLN A 625 2.89 24.86 9.03
CA GLN A 625 3.09 23.91 10.10
C GLN A 625 3.07 22.48 9.56
N TRP A 626 4.19 21.82 9.67
CA TRP A 626 4.36 20.38 9.46
C TRP A 626 4.33 19.69 10.81
N GLY A 627 4.08 18.37 10.82
CA GLY A 627 4.17 17.61 12.07
C GLY A 627 4.25 16.12 11.84
N MET A 628 4.68 15.40 12.87
CA MET A 628 4.70 13.94 12.88
C MET A 628 3.27 13.43 13.07
N ALA A 629 2.75 12.73 12.08
CA ALA A 629 1.39 12.20 12.10
C ALA A 629 1.29 10.82 12.76
N SER A 630 2.29 9.97 12.55
CA SER A 630 2.39 8.66 13.20
C SER A 630 3.85 8.25 13.40
N ALA A 631 4.07 7.33 14.32
CA ALA A 631 5.33 6.62 14.47
C ALA A 631 5.07 5.13 14.66
N TYR A 632 5.96 4.30 14.13
CA TYR A 632 5.85 2.86 14.11
C TYR A 632 7.19 2.26 14.56
N VAL A 633 7.12 1.23 15.37
CA VAL A 633 8.29 0.48 15.83
C VAL A 633 8.05 -1.02 15.68
N LYS A 634 9.06 -1.73 15.24
CA LYS A 634 9.05 -3.18 15.07
C LYS A 634 10.30 -3.79 15.67
N ASP A 635 10.14 -4.89 16.39
CA ASP A 635 11.26 -5.69 16.89
C ASP A 635 11.73 -6.75 15.85
N LYS A 636 12.78 -7.47 16.17
CA LYS A 636 13.29 -8.60 15.38
C LYS A 636 12.45 -9.85 15.56
N ALA A 637 11.71 -9.97 16.66
CA ALA A 637 10.74 -11.04 16.87
C ALA A 637 9.49 -10.88 15.98
N GLY A 638 9.21 -9.67 15.47
CA GLY A 638 8.14 -9.33 14.56
C GLY A 638 6.94 -8.69 15.22
N ASN A 639 7.02 -8.43 16.52
CA ASN A 639 6.04 -7.62 17.21
C ASN A 639 6.16 -6.17 16.77
N TRP A 640 5.06 -5.45 16.76
CA TRP A 640 5.08 -4.05 16.36
C TRP A 640 4.00 -3.24 17.09
N GLU A 641 4.23 -1.94 17.17
CA GLU A 641 3.28 -0.97 17.69
C GLU A 641 3.28 0.29 16.82
N GLU A 642 2.11 0.87 16.61
CA GLU A 642 1.91 2.12 15.88
C GLU A 642 1.24 3.15 16.78
N TYR A 643 1.75 4.38 16.74
CA TYR A 643 1.26 5.53 17.48
C TYR A 643 0.74 6.57 16.50
N SER A 644 -0.52 6.96 16.61
CA SER A 644 -1.09 8.08 15.86
C SER A 644 -1.07 9.35 16.72
N PHE A 645 -0.59 10.45 16.14
CA PHE A 645 -0.51 11.77 16.78
C PHE A 645 -1.47 12.78 16.16
N VAL A 646 -2.39 12.31 15.31
CA VAL A 646 -3.35 13.14 14.61
C VAL A 646 -4.70 13.03 15.29
N GLU A 647 -5.27 14.20 15.63
CA GLU A 647 -6.67 14.33 16.00
C GLU A 647 -7.40 15.10 14.90
N TYR A 648 -8.60 14.64 14.54
CA TYR A 648 -9.46 15.36 13.60
C TYR A 648 -10.41 16.25 14.38
N VAL A 649 -10.27 17.56 14.16
CA VAL A 649 -11.12 18.57 14.80
C VAL A 649 -12.11 19.09 13.77
N ARG A 650 -13.39 19.04 14.12
CA ARG A 650 -14.46 19.58 13.29
C ARG A 650 -14.54 21.09 13.43
N PHE A 651 -14.55 21.78 12.29
CA PHE A 651 -14.90 23.19 12.21
C PHE A 651 -16.11 23.37 11.30
N ASP A 652 -17.18 23.89 11.84
CA ASP A 652 -18.37 24.24 11.09
C ASP A 652 -18.23 25.65 10.51
N ILE A 653 -18.29 25.75 9.20
CA ILE A 653 -18.43 27.05 8.52
C ILE A 653 -19.91 27.18 8.20
N ILE A 654 -20.56 28.16 8.79
CA ILE A 654 -21.98 28.42 8.54
C ILE A 654 -22.13 28.95 7.13
N ALA A 655 -22.65 28.15 6.23
CA ALA A 655 -23.14 28.59 4.93
C ALA A 655 -24.65 28.74 5.04
N SER A 656 -25.13 29.96 4.98
CA SER A 656 -26.48 30.32 5.40
C SER A 656 -27.62 29.90 4.47
N ASP A 657 -27.35 29.46 3.24
CA ASP A 657 -28.38 29.32 2.21
C ASP A 657 -28.32 28.00 1.40
N ILE A 658 -27.66 26.98 1.92
CA ILE A 658 -27.48 25.69 1.23
C ILE A 658 -28.37 24.61 1.86
N GLU A 659 -29.11 23.89 1.02
CA GLU A 659 -29.92 22.74 1.44
C GLU A 659 -29.00 21.56 1.84
N LEU A 660 -29.33 20.94 2.97
CA LEU A 660 -28.52 19.84 3.50
C LEU A 660 -28.69 18.58 2.64
N ILE A 661 -27.64 18.19 1.93
CA ILE A 661 -27.64 16.99 1.11
C ILE A 661 -27.21 15.76 1.90
N VAL A 662 -26.18 15.90 2.74
CA VAL A 662 -25.77 14.87 3.68
C VAL A 662 -26.50 15.13 5.00
N PRO A 663 -27.46 14.29 5.40
CA PRO A 663 -28.22 14.54 6.63
C PRO A 663 -27.29 14.48 7.83
N LEU A 664 -27.41 15.48 8.70
CA LEU A 664 -26.77 15.43 10.01
C LEU A 664 -27.54 14.43 10.88
N GLU A 665 -26.84 13.60 11.60
CA GLU A 665 -27.47 12.78 12.64
C GLU A 665 -27.93 13.73 13.75
N VAL A 666 -29.23 13.76 13.99
CA VAL A 666 -29.81 14.44 15.16
C VAL A 666 -29.72 13.45 16.32
N GLU A 667 -28.98 13.81 17.38
CA GLU A 667 -28.90 13.04 18.62
C GLU A 667 -30.27 12.87 19.30
#